data_fe7dcf55a886be73317f22f62c15d54f
#
_entry.id   fe7dcf55a886be73317f22f62c15d54f
#
_cell.length_a   1.000
_cell.length_b   1.000
_cell.length_c   1.000
_cell.angle_alpha   90.00
_cell.angle_beta   90.00
_cell.angle_gamma   90.00
#
_symmetry.space_group_name_H-M   'P 1'
#
loop_
_entity.id
_entity.type
_entity.pdbx_description
1 polymer ?
#
loop_
_entity_poly.entity_id
_entity_poly.type
_entity_poly.pdbx_seq_one_letter_code
_entity_poly.pdbx_strand_id
1 'polypeptide(L)'
;MHERHVEREAHAQLELVDILRESGVRGGQPLFDSLLVVENYPLAEPSAARILGLRDYGYAEDTHYGLTVSATPGPRLRVEINFDRSRYHIEDIEAMADNLKAVLTRVPDDLARPAGDVLGGADAARAQAGAEGEPRLSRVSRQGELRLGRHLVPHLVEDHAAATPERRALVYNERAYSYGELNRAANRIANRLMQAFPDLGTDALVGVRVSRSDRLVLTVLAIWKIGAAYIPIDPVLPGQRMREMLELAGAKALVVDAAVAAAEPAVAGVPRIAFDDLVQDDPCLEDNPDVHLSGNDLSYVLFTSGSTGKPKGAMIEHIGMLNNIANKALDLEMDEDSRVAQNASMSFDVSVWQMFIALTKGGATFVYDERAVNDIAGLIRRMAADGVTILEVVPTYLIAVVEYLEEHPECVRPASLRFLIVNGETVDATLIRRWFALFPATKLINAYGPTEASDDITHHIMSPGDEIVNPVPVGRALANFDLYIVDDELRPVPIGTRGEIVATGVGIGRGYIGMAGATAQAFVKSPFPDRYKGRLYRTGDLGEMREDGVLMFHGRKDRQVKIRGMRIELDEVEASLRAIAAVRQAVVLAIRPENREAFLCACVVPLDGAREEIVDALKAKLPPYMVPSVFRFERELPQLPSGKVDRNRLREQCLNETPRASEHALAPRSPLERRLAEVFGEVLGHDAFGVLDDFFALGGDSFKAIRIAAKYGPPLEVTDIYDHPTIEALAAHLERAPRAERSIVQMAGDPATAKAALVCIANAAGGPVNFVEMSRAMAEQAGELAVFAVKLPRNAVDSDAAMLAEVTRLAHAVCDDLLAASGLPIIVFAQCNGSALAIAVARELTRRSADLRALCMGGALMRTASGKRDARTDDEILGFLGGIGSTLPGRPDERAFFLHEFRYDSWLADVYYNHLVDEASRGALTPLDIPVWCLVGTDDPLVSQYETRHRDWLRIGRSVKLAEFAGIGHYLLRDCPHALARTLGQAWEAVSRRSVEA
;
A
#
# COMPACT_ATOMS: atom_id res chain seq x y z
N MET A 1 22.90 -15.88 -51.83
CA MET A 1 22.17 -14.62 -52.10
C MET A 1 21.52 -14.63 -53.48
N HIS A 2 22.26 -14.95 -54.56
CA HIS A 2 21.76 -14.91 -55.92
C HIS A 2 20.55 -15.85 -56.14
N GLU A 3 20.59 -17.08 -55.65
CA GLU A 3 19.48 -18.05 -55.76
C GLU A 3 18.22 -17.56 -55.06
N ARG A 4 18.35 -16.98 -53.88
CA ARG A 4 17.21 -16.38 -53.11
C ARG A 4 16.66 -15.13 -53.75
N HIS A 5 17.48 -14.41 -54.54
CA HIS A 5 17.05 -13.23 -55.32
C HIS A 5 16.20 -13.67 -56.51
N VAL A 6 16.64 -14.69 -57.25
CA VAL A 6 15.91 -15.28 -58.37
C VAL A 6 14.57 -15.90 -57.92
N GLU A 7 14.57 -16.53 -56.75
CA GLU A 7 13.34 -17.08 -56.14
C GLU A 7 12.33 -16.01 -55.75
N ARG A 8 12.81 -14.84 -55.25
CA ARG A 8 11.96 -13.71 -54.95
C ARG A 8 11.41 -13.01 -56.19
N GLU A 9 12.16 -12.94 -57.30
CA GLU A 9 11.69 -12.33 -58.57
C GLU A 9 10.41 -13.02 -59.08
N ALA A 10 10.23 -14.34 -58.83
CA ALA A 10 9.04 -15.05 -59.20
C ALA A 10 7.77 -14.55 -58.47
N HIS A 11 7.95 -13.81 -57.38
CA HIS A 11 6.85 -13.27 -56.55
C HIS A 11 6.86 -11.69 -56.55
N ALA A 12 7.67 -11.07 -57.37
CA ALA A 12 7.82 -9.61 -57.40
C ALA A 12 6.57 -8.84 -57.87
N GLN A 13 5.56 -9.53 -58.38
CA GLN A 13 4.31 -8.94 -58.85
C GLN A 13 3.19 -8.94 -57.82
N LEU A 14 3.44 -9.46 -56.62
CA LEU A 14 2.45 -9.41 -55.54
C LEU A 14 2.28 -7.99 -55.03
N GLU A 15 1.02 -7.53 -54.91
CA GLU A 15 0.75 -6.22 -54.37
C GLU A 15 1.01 -6.23 -52.84
N LEU A 16 1.52 -5.12 -52.32
CA LEU A 16 1.83 -4.96 -50.90
C LEU A 16 0.60 -5.26 -50.00
N VAL A 17 -0.61 -4.94 -50.50
CA VAL A 17 -1.87 -5.23 -49.79
C VAL A 17 -2.11 -6.74 -49.66
N ASP A 18 -1.75 -7.54 -50.65
CA ASP A 18 -1.87 -9.00 -50.59
C ASP A 18 -0.83 -9.61 -49.65
N ILE A 19 0.40 -9.08 -49.69
CA ILE A 19 1.45 -9.48 -48.74
C ILE A 19 1.06 -9.14 -47.32
N LEU A 20 0.49 -7.94 -47.03
CA LEU A 20 -0.03 -7.53 -45.73
C LEU A 20 -1.14 -8.49 -45.24
N ARG A 21 -2.06 -8.90 -46.16
CA ARG A 21 -3.17 -9.80 -45.83
C ARG A 21 -2.66 -11.19 -45.40
N GLU A 22 -1.63 -11.71 -46.04
CA GLU A 22 -1.08 -13.05 -45.79
C GLU A 22 -0.03 -13.04 -44.65
N SER A 23 0.56 -11.89 -44.33
CA SER A 23 1.63 -11.79 -43.34
C SER A 23 1.15 -11.98 -41.89
N GLY A 24 -0.16 -11.89 -41.61
CA GLY A 24 -0.71 -11.92 -40.25
C GLY A 24 -0.44 -10.64 -39.43
N VAL A 25 0.14 -9.60 -40.03
CA VAL A 25 0.35 -8.30 -39.40
C VAL A 25 -1.01 -7.61 -39.22
N ARG A 26 -1.26 -7.07 -38.03
CA ARG A 26 -2.55 -6.45 -37.69
C ARG A 26 -2.82 -5.21 -38.51
N GLY A 27 -4.08 -5.05 -38.95
CA GLY A 27 -4.50 -3.88 -39.73
C GLY A 27 -4.11 -2.57 -39.05
N GLY A 28 -3.50 -1.67 -39.82
CA GLY A 28 -3.00 -0.38 -39.35
C GLY A 28 -1.54 -0.36 -38.88
N GLN A 29 -0.87 -1.53 -38.76
CA GLN A 29 0.58 -1.56 -38.54
C GLN A 29 1.32 -1.70 -39.88
N PRO A 30 2.41 -0.95 -40.11
CA PRO A 30 3.24 -1.13 -41.30
C PRO A 30 3.92 -2.51 -41.26
N LEU A 31 4.09 -3.14 -42.42
CA LEU A 31 4.78 -4.42 -42.56
C LEU A 31 6.28 -4.31 -42.23
N PHE A 32 6.83 -3.14 -42.42
CA PHE A 32 8.22 -2.76 -42.14
C PHE A 32 8.29 -1.27 -41.82
N ASP A 33 9.25 -0.88 -40.99
CA ASP A 33 9.47 0.52 -40.60
C ASP A 33 10.53 1.23 -41.41
N SER A 34 11.30 0.48 -42.19
CA SER A 34 12.38 1.01 -43.00
C SER A 34 12.36 0.42 -44.41
N LEU A 35 12.85 1.20 -45.36
CA LEU A 35 12.92 0.85 -46.77
C LEU A 35 14.35 0.99 -47.27
N LEU A 36 14.84 -0.02 -47.98
CA LEU A 36 16.07 0.04 -48.74
C LEU A 36 15.72 -0.02 -50.25
N VAL A 37 16.03 1.06 -50.95
CA VAL A 37 15.80 1.18 -52.37
C VAL A 37 17.14 1.17 -53.10
N VAL A 38 17.32 0.31 -54.09
CA VAL A 38 18.46 0.35 -55.01
C VAL A 38 17.93 0.77 -56.37
N GLU A 39 18.21 2.03 -56.71
CA GLU A 39 17.74 2.61 -57.97
C GLU A 39 18.66 2.19 -59.10
N ASN A 40 18.24 1.23 -59.89
CA ASN A 40 19.00 0.79 -61.08
C ASN A 40 18.32 1.27 -62.36
N TYR A 41 17.91 2.53 -62.41
CA TYR A 41 17.43 3.12 -63.64
C TYR A 41 18.60 3.52 -64.48
N PRO A 42 18.67 3.14 -65.77
CA PRO A 42 19.63 3.70 -66.69
C PRO A 42 19.31 5.20 -66.85
N LEU A 43 20.00 6.04 -66.13
CA LEU A 43 20.00 7.46 -66.40
C LEU A 43 20.74 7.65 -67.72
N ALA A 44 20.05 7.34 -68.84
CA ALA A 44 20.48 7.81 -70.14
C ALA A 44 20.68 9.32 -70.06
N GLU A 45 21.86 9.81 -70.46
CA GLU A 45 22.08 11.24 -70.60
C GLU A 45 20.87 11.86 -71.29
N PRO A 46 20.11 12.77 -70.65
CA PRO A 46 18.89 13.23 -71.22
C PRO A 46 19.26 14.07 -72.43
N SER A 47 19.04 13.55 -73.59
CA SER A 47 19.01 14.34 -74.85
C SER A 47 18.04 15.51 -74.72
N ALA A 48 17.00 15.37 -73.91
CA ALA A 48 16.02 16.41 -73.56
C ALA A 48 16.63 17.52 -72.66
N ALA A 49 17.60 17.22 -71.77
CA ALA A 49 18.23 18.22 -70.88
C ALA A 49 19.13 19.20 -71.71
N ARG A 50 19.72 18.74 -72.75
CA ARG A 50 20.45 19.61 -73.70
C ARG A 50 19.56 20.56 -74.53
N ILE A 51 18.36 20.13 -74.85
CA ILE A 51 17.35 20.92 -75.57
C ILE A 51 16.76 22.02 -74.72
N LEU A 52 16.55 21.74 -73.38
CA LEU A 52 15.92 22.64 -72.44
C LEU A 52 16.94 23.50 -71.65
N GLY A 53 18.26 23.30 -71.81
CA GLY A 53 19.27 24.04 -71.06
C GLY A 53 19.33 23.75 -69.55
N LEU A 54 18.80 22.61 -69.10
CA LEU A 54 18.89 22.16 -67.74
C LEU A 54 20.32 21.81 -67.34
N ARG A 55 20.86 22.51 -66.34
CA ARG A 55 22.27 22.30 -65.89
C ARG A 55 22.34 21.37 -64.66
N ASP A 56 21.25 21.31 -63.89
CA ASP A 56 21.16 20.48 -62.70
C ASP A 56 19.69 20.27 -62.39
N TYR A 57 19.35 19.07 -61.92
CA TYR A 57 18.00 18.78 -61.35
C TYR A 57 18.14 17.92 -60.13
N GLY A 58 17.44 18.26 -59.09
CA GLY A 58 17.29 17.50 -57.84
C GLY A 58 15.98 16.75 -57.87
N TYR A 59 16.02 15.53 -57.41
CA TYR A 59 14.87 14.68 -57.18
C TYR A 59 14.79 14.41 -55.70
N ALA A 60 13.65 14.63 -55.09
CA ALA A 60 13.37 14.34 -53.69
C ALA A 60 12.09 13.47 -53.65
N GLU A 61 12.22 12.30 -53.09
CA GLU A 61 11.12 11.39 -52.86
C GLU A 61 10.82 11.36 -51.37
N ASP A 62 9.58 11.63 -51.07
CA ASP A 62 9.11 11.54 -49.68
C ASP A 62 8.35 10.22 -49.51
N THR A 63 8.79 9.37 -48.60
CA THR A 63 8.19 8.07 -48.37
C THR A 63 7.46 8.08 -47.03
N HIS A 64 6.41 7.26 -46.90
CA HIS A 64 5.67 7.12 -45.61
C HIS A 64 6.41 6.28 -44.58
N TYR A 65 7.66 5.87 -44.83
CA TYR A 65 8.47 5.08 -43.90
C TYR A 65 9.34 5.98 -43.03
N GLY A 66 9.48 5.61 -41.76
CA GLY A 66 10.29 6.38 -40.81
C GLY A 66 11.75 6.50 -41.20
N LEU A 67 12.28 5.51 -41.95
CA LEU A 67 13.65 5.50 -42.47
C LEU A 67 13.66 4.94 -43.91
N THR A 68 14.26 5.68 -44.82
CA THR A 68 14.48 5.21 -46.20
C THR A 68 15.93 5.43 -46.59
N VAL A 69 16.59 4.35 -47.01
CA VAL A 69 17.95 4.38 -47.57
C VAL A 69 17.86 4.13 -49.07
N SER A 70 18.22 5.13 -49.89
CA SER A 70 18.25 4.97 -51.34
C SER A 70 19.69 4.92 -51.84
N ALA A 71 20.02 3.91 -52.63
CA ALA A 71 21.33 3.74 -53.24
C ALA A 71 21.24 3.84 -54.75
N THR A 72 21.89 4.82 -55.33
CA THR A 72 21.91 5.07 -56.77
C THR A 72 23.30 4.73 -57.36
N PRO A 73 23.46 3.66 -58.14
CA PRO A 73 24.69 3.31 -58.80
C PRO A 73 25.04 4.35 -59.88
N GLY A 74 26.33 4.68 -59.94
CA GLY A 74 26.89 5.64 -60.94
C GLY A 74 28.44 5.60 -60.94
N PRO A 75 29.10 6.57 -61.59
CA PRO A 75 30.54 6.69 -61.48
C PRO A 75 31.04 6.81 -60.03
N ARG A 76 30.18 7.24 -59.18
CA ARG A 76 30.27 7.18 -57.71
C ARG A 76 28.92 6.67 -57.16
N LEU A 77 28.96 5.73 -56.23
CA LEU A 77 27.79 5.30 -55.55
C LEU A 77 27.28 6.45 -54.69
N ARG A 78 26.00 6.86 -54.92
CA ARG A 78 25.30 7.84 -54.06
C ARG A 78 24.38 7.07 -53.12
N VAL A 79 24.48 7.37 -51.87
CA VAL A 79 23.56 6.86 -50.85
C VAL A 79 22.89 8.05 -50.18
N GLU A 80 21.57 8.05 -50.16
CA GLU A 80 20.75 9.04 -49.47
C GLU A 80 19.98 8.35 -48.35
N ILE A 81 19.93 9.00 -47.21
CA ILE A 81 19.20 8.51 -46.05
C ILE A 81 18.15 9.56 -45.69
N ASN A 82 16.88 9.25 -45.97
CA ASN A 82 15.74 10.05 -45.57
C ASN A 82 15.13 9.49 -44.30
N PHE A 83 14.86 10.31 -43.27
CA PHE A 83 14.37 9.86 -41.99
C PHE A 83 13.44 10.87 -41.32
N ASP A 84 12.52 10.35 -40.53
CA ASP A 84 11.57 11.12 -39.71
C ASP A 84 12.29 11.59 -38.43
N ARG A 85 12.51 12.91 -38.32
CA ARG A 85 13.16 13.53 -37.16
C ARG A 85 12.36 13.38 -35.84
N SER A 86 11.10 13.01 -35.89
CA SER A 86 10.34 12.68 -34.71
C SER A 86 10.63 11.28 -34.14
N ARG A 87 11.26 10.42 -34.95
CA ARG A 87 11.58 9.01 -34.63
C ARG A 87 13.08 8.73 -34.49
N TYR A 88 13.95 9.50 -35.17
CA TYR A 88 15.40 9.26 -35.22
C TYR A 88 16.17 10.55 -34.94
N HIS A 89 17.22 10.45 -34.14
CA HIS A 89 18.15 11.56 -33.91
C HIS A 89 19.16 11.64 -35.04
N ILE A 90 19.62 12.84 -35.35
CA ILE A 90 20.55 13.07 -36.48
C ILE A 90 21.87 12.36 -36.23
N GLU A 91 22.33 12.29 -34.97
CA GLU A 91 23.59 11.64 -34.59
C GLU A 91 23.56 10.13 -34.88
N ASP A 92 22.41 9.47 -34.67
CA ASP A 92 22.25 8.04 -34.97
C ASP A 92 22.29 7.77 -36.48
N ILE A 93 21.68 8.68 -37.26
CA ILE A 93 21.70 8.59 -38.74
C ILE A 93 23.11 8.84 -39.30
N GLU A 94 23.86 9.79 -38.75
CA GLU A 94 25.23 10.05 -39.11
C GLU A 94 26.12 8.85 -38.80
N ALA A 95 25.97 8.24 -37.62
CA ALA A 95 26.69 7.02 -37.25
C ALA A 95 26.36 5.83 -38.19
N MET A 96 25.08 5.69 -38.57
CA MET A 96 24.64 4.67 -39.54
C MET A 96 25.25 4.92 -40.93
N ALA A 97 25.28 6.18 -41.39
CA ALA A 97 25.88 6.56 -42.67
C ALA A 97 27.37 6.24 -42.69
N ASP A 98 28.11 6.55 -41.61
CA ASP A 98 29.54 6.25 -41.51
C ASP A 98 29.81 4.74 -41.49
N ASN A 99 29.00 3.97 -40.78
CA ASN A 99 29.06 2.51 -40.77
C ASN A 99 28.81 1.93 -42.16
N LEU A 100 27.78 2.39 -42.86
CA LEU A 100 27.44 1.95 -44.21
C LEU A 100 28.57 2.28 -45.19
N LYS A 101 29.14 3.49 -45.08
CA LYS A 101 30.30 3.92 -45.88
C LYS A 101 31.52 3.05 -45.64
N ALA A 102 31.80 2.71 -44.36
CA ALA A 102 32.94 1.83 -44.03
C ALA A 102 32.79 0.42 -44.63
N VAL A 103 31.58 -0.17 -44.55
CA VAL A 103 31.29 -1.47 -45.18
C VAL A 103 31.41 -1.41 -46.69
N LEU A 104 30.76 -0.45 -47.33
CA LEU A 104 30.79 -0.29 -48.78
C LEU A 104 32.18 -0.01 -49.35
N THR A 105 33.05 0.66 -48.62
CA THR A 105 34.44 0.90 -49.00
C THR A 105 35.28 -0.38 -49.02
N ARG A 106 34.95 -1.35 -48.16
CA ARG A 106 35.71 -2.61 -48.04
C ARG A 106 35.20 -3.73 -48.97
N VAL A 107 33.91 -3.72 -49.31
CA VAL A 107 33.28 -4.73 -50.16
C VAL A 107 34.06 -4.99 -51.45
N PRO A 108 34.60 -4.02 -52.21
CA PRO A 108 35.35 -4.26 -53.45
C PRO A 108 36.58 -5.16 -53.25
N ASP A 109 37.26 -5.05 -52.09
CA ASP A 109 38.49 -5.80 -51.81
C ASP A 109 38.19 -7.21 -51.26
N ASP A 110 36.96 -7.46 -50.80
CA ASP A 110 36.55 -8.69 -50.13
C ASP A 110 35.51 -9.51 -50.93
N LEU A 111 35.27 -9.21 -52.18
CA LEU A 111 34.24 -9.82 -53.05
C LEU A 111 34.27 -11.37 -53.13
N ALA A 112 35.40 -11.98 -52.87
CA ALA A 112 35.56 -13.45 -52.87
C ALA A 112 35.27 -14.12 -51.54
N ARG A 113 34.98 -13.37 -50.50
CA ARG A 113 34.75 -13.89 -49.16
C ARG A 113 33.25 -14.03 -48.86
N PRO A 114 32.84 -14.98 -47.98
CA PRO A 114 31.47 -15.05 -47.52
C PRO A 114 31.01 -13.73 -46.88
N ALA A 115 29.78 -13.32 -47.12
CA ALA A 115 29.25 -12.05 -46.61
C ALA A 115 29.33 -11.95 -45.07
N GLY A 116 29.20 -13.05 -44.36
CA GLY A 116 29.39 -13.12 -42.92
C GLY A 116 30.80 -12.77 -42.46
N ASP A 117 31.82 -13.16 -43.24
CA ASP A 117 33.22 -12.87 -42.93
C ASP A 117 33.58 -11.41 -43.27
N VAL A 118 32.95 -10.83 -44.30
CA VAL A 118 33.11 -9.41 -44.64
C VAL A 118 32.46 -8.53 -43.58
N LEU A 119 31.29 -8.90 -43.10
CA LEU A 119 30.59 -8.20 -42.00
C LEU A 119 31.29 -8.44 -40.68
N GLY A 120 31.68 -9.66 -40.34
CA GLY A 120 32.44 -9.97 -39.11
C GLY A 120 33.86 -9.42 -39.12
N GLY A 121 34.49 -9.25 -40.30
CA GLY A 121 35.74 -8.53 -40.43
C GLY A 121 35.62 -7.01 -40.21
N ALA A 122 34.42 -6.44 -40.28
CA ALA A 122 34.19 -5.08 -39.84
C ALA A 122 34.31 -4.98 -38.32
N ASP A 123 33.86 -6.02 -37.59
CA ASP A 123 34.03 -6.11 -36.13
C ASP A 123 35.52 -6.30 -35.73
N ALA A 124 36.29 -7.08 -36.51
CA ALA A 124 37.73 -7.28 -36.28
C ALA A 124 38.57 -6.02 -36.56
N ALA A 125 38.19 -5.22 -37.54
CA ALA A 125 38.88 -3.95 -37.84
C ALA A 125 38.53 -2.86 -36.83
N ARG A 126 37.33 -2.92 -36.21
CA ARG A 126 37.01 -2.08 -35.06
C ARG A 126 37.84 -2.44 -33.83
N ALA A 127 38.11 -3.75 -33.61
CA ALA A 127 38.99 -4.21 -32.53
C ALA A 127 40.45 -3.77 -32.71
N GLN A 128 40.94 -3.56 -33.96
CA GLN A 128 42.26 -3.05 -34.26
C GLN A 128 42.38 -1.52 -34.29
N ALA A 129 41.27 -0.80 -34.50
CA ALA A 129 41.26 0.68 -34.50
C ALA A 129 41.22 1.33 -33.12
N GLY A 130 41.50 0.55 -32.09
CA GLY A 130 41.70 1.03 -30.69
C GLY A 130 40.42 1.51 -30.01
N ALA A 131 39.95 0.73 -29.07
CA ALA A 131 39.26 1.10 -27.82
C ALA A 131 38.11 2.11 -27.81
N GLU A 132 37.69 2.67 -28.94
CA GLU A 132 36.56 3.61 -29.03
C GLU A 132 35.59 3.13 -30.12
N GLY A 133 34.73 2.15 -29.84
CA GLY A 133 33.62 1.84 -30.76
C GLY A 133 33.14 0.43 -30.97
N GLU A 134 33.34 -0.52 -30.07
CA GLU A 134 32.43 -1.69 -30.06
C GLU A 134 31.02 -1.19 -29.68
N PRO A 135 29.96 -1.62 -30.41
CA PRO A 135 28.59 -1.36 -29.92
C PRO A 135 28.52 -1.89 -28.49
N ARG A 136 28.39 -1.00 -27.55
CA ARG A 136 28.18 -1.40 -26.16
C ARG A 136 26.94 -2.28 -26.14
N LEU A 137 27.14 -3.57 -25.90
CA LEU A 137 26.04 -4.50 -25.76
C LEU A 137 25.29 -4.17 -24.50
N SER A 138 23.98 -4.32 -24.54
CA SER A 138 23.04 -4.03 -23.45
C SER A 138 23.26 -4.98 -22.29
N ARG A 139 24.33 -4.72 -21.54
CA ARG A 139 24.65 -5.37 -20.27
C ARG A 139 24.84 -4.33 -19.20
N VAL A 140 24.12 -4.47 -18.08
CA VAL A 140 24.35 -3.68 -16.89
C VAL A 140 24.58 -4.58 -15.70
N SER A 141 25.68 -4.34 -15.01
CA SER A 141 25.92 -4.80 -13.64
C SER A 141 26.28 -3.58 -12.79
N ARG A 142 25.84 -3.55 -11.54
CA ARG A 142 26.29 -2.52 -10.59
C ARG A 142 27.80 -2.66 -10.39
N GLN A 143 28.55 -1.57 -10.52
CA GLN A 143 29.97 -1.57 -10.19
C GLN A 143 30.16 -1.81 -8.69
N GLY A 144 30.92 -2.83 -8.34
CA GLY A 144 31.18 -3.27 -6.97
C GLY A 144 30.34 -4.47 -6.55
N GLU A 145 30.98 -5.45 -5.93
CA GLU A 145 30.31 -6.60 -5.32
C GLU A 145 29.78 -6.20 -3.95
N LEU A 146 28.46 -6.37 -3.72
CA LEU A 146 27.89 -6.33 -2.40
C LEU A 146 28.22 -7.65 -1.70
N ARG A 147 29.13 -7.61 -0.72
CA ARG A 147 29.49 -8.80 0.06
C ARG A 147 28.36 -9.12 1.03
N LEU A 148 27.67 -10.21 0.78
CA LEU A 148 26.70 -10.75 1.73
C LEU A 148 27.46 -11.45 2.85
N GLY A 149 27.12 -11.14 4.10
CA GLY A 149 27.63 -11.82 5.26
C GLY A 149 27.23 -13.30 5.27
N ARG A 150 27.80 -14.07 6.22
CA ARG A 150 27.36 -15.47 6.45
C ARG A 150 26.04 -15.56 7.22
N HIS A 151 25.68 -14.51 7.96
CA HIS A 151 24.46 -14.43 8.73
C HIS A 151 23.26 -14.14 7.82
N LEU A 152 22.28 -15.02 7.87
CA LEU A 152 20.98 -14.87 7.24
C LEU A 152 20.06 -14.00 8.11
N VAL A 153 18.90 -13.62 7.62
CA VAL A 153 17.96 -12.74 8.33
C VAL A 153 17.67 -13.19 9.77
N PRO A 154 17.37 -14.47 10.06
CA PRO A 154 17.19 -14.91 11.45
C PRO A 154 18.39 -14.63 12.34
N HIS A 155 19.62 -14.92 11.86
CA HIS A 155 20.85 -14.67 12.64
C HIS A 155 21.08 -13.17 12.90
N LEU A 156 20.77 -12.29 11.91
CA LEU A 156 20.91 -10.84 12.09
C LEU A 156 19.94 -10.32 13.15
N VAL A 157 18.72 -10.88 13.22
CA VAL A 157 17.75 -10.55 14.28
C VAL A 157 18.24 -11.04 15.64
N GLU A 158 18.83 -12.24 15.71
CA GLU A 158 19.45 -12.81 16.93
C GLU A 158 20.63 -11.97 17.41
N ASP A 159 21.49 -11.51 16.49
CA ASP A 159 22.60 -10.62 16.80
C ASP A 159 22.12 -9.32 17.46
N HIS A 160 21.05 -8.70 16.92
CA HIS A 160 20.44 -7.51 17.54
C HIS A 160 19.73 -7.82 18.86
N ALA A 161 19.08 -8.97 18.98
CA ALA A 161 18.45 -9.40 20.22
C ALA A 161 19.48 -9.64 21.34
N ALA A 162 20.68 -10.09 20.98
CA ALA A 162 21.79 -10.23 21.94
C ALA A 162 22.48 -8.89 22.27
N ALA A 163 22.69 -8.03 21.26
CA ALA A 163 23.42 -6.77 21.44
C ALA A 163 22.56 -5.65 22.06
N THR A 164 21.29 -5.54 21.65
CA THR A 164 20.37 -4.45 22.05
C THR A 164 18.96 -4.97 22.36
N PRO A 165 18.81 -5.88 23.37
CA PRO A 165 17.55 -6.59 23.63
C PRO A 165 16.34 -5.70 23.91
N GLU A 166 16.57 -4.53 24.51
CA GLU A 166 15.51 -3.60 24.90
C GLU A 166 15.08 -2.63 23.77
N ARG A 167 15.84 -2.63 22.64
CA ARG A 167 15.53 -1.76 21.53
C ARG A 167 14.25 -2.23 20.85
N ARG A 168 13.38 -1.27 20.48
CA ARG A 168 12.11 -1.53 19.76
C ARG A 168 12.39 -2.17 18.40
N ALA A 169 11.73 -3.28 18.10
CA ALA A 169 11.89 -4.04 16.88
C ALA A 169 10.60 -4.08 16.04
N LEU A 170 9.46 -4.40 16.62
CA LEU A 170 8.19 -4.61 15.93
C LEU A 170 7.06 -3.87 16.64
N VAL A 171 6.23 -3.16 15.87
CA VAL A 171 5.05 -2.44 16.40
C VAL A 171 3.81 -2.81 15.59
N TYR A 172 2.76 -3.20 16.28
CA TYR A 172 1.43 -3.42 15.71
C TYR A 172 0.36 -2.84 16.65
N ASN A 173 -0.32 -1.80 16.20
CA ASN A 173 -1.26 -1.03 17.01
C ASN A 173 -0.59 -0.56 18.33
N GLU A 174 -1.15 -0.91 19.47
CA GLU A 174 -0.60 -0.54 20.78
C GLU A 174 0.48 -1.51 21.29
N ARG A 175 0.67 -2.64 20.61
CA ARG A 175 1.65 -3.65 20.98
C ARG A 175 3.01 -3.38 20.35
N ALA A 176 4.03 -3.29 21.18
CA ALA A 176 5.40 -3.15 20.74
C ALA A 176 6.25 -4.28 21.31
N TYR A 177 7.14 -4.83 20.49
CA TYR A 177 8.13 -5.81 20.90
C TYR A 177 9.51 -5.18 20.85
N SER A 178 10.30 -5.41 21.88
CA SER A 178 11.74 -5.23 21.81
C SER A 178 12.39 -6.38 21.02
N TYR A 179 13.66 -6.23 20.63
CA TYR A 179 14.41 -7.30 19.96
C TYR A 179 14.46 -8.58 20.79
N GLY A 180 14.68 -8.46 22.12
CA GLY A 180 14.69 -9.61 23.02
C GLY A 180 13.32 -10.30 23.08
N GLU A 181 12.23 -9.55 23.18
CA GLU A 181 10.87 -10.10 23.21
C GLU A 181 10.48 -10.74 21.88
N LEU A 182 10.79 -10.07 20.75
CA LEU A 182 10.57 -10.61 19.41
C LEU A 182 11.27 -11.95 19.23
N ASN A 183 12.57 -12.02 19.60
CA ASN A 183 13.35 -13.22 19.46
C ASN A 183 12.82 -14.36 20.32
N ARG A 184 12.53 -14.12 21.61
CA ARG A 184 11.95 -15.15 22.50
C ARG A 184 10.59 -15.63 22.00
N ALA A 185 9.71 -14.73 21.54
CA ALA A 185 8.42 -15.11 21.01
C ALA A 185 8.56 -15.97 19.74
N ALA A 186 9.44 -15.59 18.82
CA ALA A 186 9.72 -16.38 17.62
C ALA A 186 10.34 -17.75 17.97
N ASN A 187 11.20 -17.82 18.99
CA ASN A 187 11.82 -19.07 19.44
C ASN A 187 10.76 -20.03 20.03
N ARG A 188 9.83 -19.53 20.85
CA ARG A 188 8.71 -20.35 21.36
C ARG A 188 7.90 -20.96 20.23
N ILE A 189 7.56 -20.16 19.23
CA ILE A 189 6.81 -20.64 18.05
C ILE A 189 7.65 -21.68 17.29
N ALA A 190 8.93 -21.39 17.02
CA ALA A 190 9.85 -22.28 16.31
C ALA A 190 9.99 -23.64 17.00
N ASN A 191 10.30 -23.66 18.30
CA ASN A 191 10.48 -24.87 19.08
C ASN A 191 9.19 -25.70 19.19
N ARG A 192 8.01 -25.04 19.31
CA ARG A 192 6.71 -25.77 19.26
C ARG A 192 6.40 -26.34 17.91
N LEU A 193 6.71 -25.64 16.82
CA LEU A 193 6.56 -26.18 15.47
C LEU A 193 7.39 -27.44 15.29
N MET A 194 8.65 -27.46 15.77
CA MET A 194 9.52 -28.66 15.75
C MET A 194 8.95 -29.81 16.58
N GLN A 195 8.38 -29.50 17.76
CA GLN A 195 7.74 -30.50 18.60
C GLN A 195 6.46 -31.09 17.97
N ALA A 196 5.61 -30.23 17.39
CA ALA A 196 4.36 -30.63 16.78
C ALA A 196 4.56 -31.35 15.44
N PHE A 197 5.60 -30.97 14.70
CA PHE A 197 5.91 -31.48 13.36
C PHE A 197 7.39 -31.84 13.24
N PRO A 198 7.83 -32.99 13.74
CA PRO A 198 9.25 -33.38 13.75
C PRO A 198 9.91 -33.49 12.37
N ASP A 199 9.11 -33.62 11.31
CA ASP A 199 9.57 -33.68 9.92
C ASP A 199 9.79 -32.29 9.29
N LEU A 200 9.57 -31.21 10.03
CA LEU A 200 9.91 -29.86 9.57
C LEU A 200 11.43 -29.65 9.67
N GLY A 201 12.02 -29.16 8.60
CA GLY A 201 13.45 -28.86 8.49
C GLY A 201 13.75 -28.21 7.16
N THR A 202 14.98 -28.33 6.69
CA THR A 202 15.46 -27.71 5.45
C THR A 202 14.51 -27.94 4.28
N ASP A 203 14.08 -26.85 3.65
CA ASP A 203 13.17 -26.80 2.50
C ASP A 203 11.75 -27.36 2.76
N ALA A 204 11.41 -27.74 4.02
CA ALA A 204 10.02 -28.09 4.35
C ALA A 204 9.11 -26.86 4.22
N LEU A 205 7.92 -27.04 3.67
CA LEU A 205 7.00 -25.93 3.39
C LEU A 205 5.89 -25.86 4.42
N VAL A 206 5.70 -24.67 5.01
CA VAL A 206 4.66 -24.37 5.98
C VAL A 206 3.73 -23.29 5.41
N GLY A 207 2.45 -23.60 5.27
CA GLY A 207 1.44 -22.59 4.94
C GLY A 207 1.24 -21.61 6.10
N VAL A 208 1.10 -20.33 5.81
CA VAL A 208 0.84 -19.28 6.80
C VAL A 208 -0.43 -18.53 6.38
N ARG A 209 -1.52 -18.70 7.14
CA ARG A 209 -2.81 -18.05 6.90
C ARG A 209 -3.23 -17.26 8.13
N VAL A 210 -2.52 -16.19 8.37
CA VAL A 210 -2.75 -15.25 9.47
C VAL A 210 -2.98 -13.85 8.92
N SER A 211 -3.73 -13.04 9.64
CA SER A 211 -3.97 -11.65 9.27
C SER A 211 -2.68 -10.85 9.31
N ARG A 212 -2.60 -9.75 8.54
CA ARG A 212 -1.47 -8.81 8.58
C ARG A 212 -1.40 -8.16 9.96
N SER A 213 -0.43 -8.61 10.75
CA SER A 213 -0.25 -8.23 12.16
C SER A 213 1.16 -8.64 12.62
N ASP A 214 1.47 -8.43 13.89
CA ASP A 214 2.67 -8.96 14.55
C ASP A 214 2.79 -10.49 14.42
N ARG A 215 1.64 -11.22 14.38
CA ARG A 215 1.57 -12.67 14.24
C ARG A 215 2.25 -13.16 12.95
N LEU A 216 2.08 -12.43 11.85
CA LEU A 216 2.70 -12.77 10.57
C LEU A 216 4.23 -12.72 10.67
N VAL A 217 4.78 -11.62 11.20
CA VAL A 217 6.23 -11.44 11.32
C VAL A 217 6.84 -12.49 12.24
N LEU A 218 6.21 -12.75 13.39
CA LEU A 218 6.64 -13.78 14.34
C LEU A 218 6.63 -15.18 13.73
N THR A 219 5.55 -15.52 13.00
CA THR A 219 5.41 -16.85 12.38
C THR A 219 6.46 -17.08 11.30
N VAL A 220 6.67 -16.09 10.41
CA VAL A 220 7.67 -16.21 9.34
C VAL A 220 9.08 -16.32 9.91
N LEU A 221 9.43 -15.48 10.90
CA LEU A 221 10.73 -15.56 11.56
C LEU A 221 10.96 -16.94 12.22
N ALA A 222 9.95 -17.48 12.90
CA ALA A 222 10.00 -18.80 13.53
C ALA A 222 10.19 -19.93 12.52
N ILE A 223 9.49 -19.88 11.38
CA ILE A 223 9.64 -20.88 10.30
C ILE A 223 11.05 -20.85 9.74
N TRP A 224 11.63 -19.68 9.52
CA TRP A 224 13.01 -19.56 9.06
C TRP A 224 14.04 -20.07 10.09
N LYS A 225 13.80 -19.84 11.39
CA LYS A 225 14.70 -20.34 12.46
C LYS A 225 14.82 -21.87 12.49
N ILE A 226 13.83 -22.60 12.01
CA ILE A 226 13.85 -24.08 11.93
C ILE A 226 14.31 -24.59 10.56
N GLY A 227 14.77 -23.71 9.65
CA GLY A 227 15.24 -24.08 8.31
C GLY A 227 14.11 -24.36 7.32
N ALA A 228 12.86 -24.19 7.70
CA ALA A 228 11.70 -24.35 6.83
C ALA A 228 11.43 -23.07 6.02
N ALA A 229 10.64 -23.22 4.95
CA ALA A 229 10.18 -22.10 4.13
C ALA A 229 8.66 -21.92 4.27
N TYR A 230 8.19 -20.68 4.13
CA TYR A 230 6.77 -20.42 4.25
C TYR A 230 6.08 -20.21 2.91
N ILE A 231 4.77 -20.51 2.90
CA ILE A 231 3.85 -20.22 1.81
C ILE A 231 2.82 -19.22 2.35
N PRO A 232 2.82 -17.96 1.92
CA PRO A 232 1.80 -17.02 2.33
C PRO A 232 0.45 -17.38 1.72
N ILE A 233 -0.57 -17.47 2.57
CA ILE A 233 -1.96 -17.73 2.20
C ILE A 233 -2.80 -16.58 2.75
N ASP A 234 -3.09 -15.61 1.89
CA ASP A 234 -3.91 -14.47 2.30
C ASP A 234 -5.30 -14.94 2.77
N PRO A 235 -5.81 -14.47 3.92
CA PRO A 235 -7.13 -14.82 4.41
C PRO A 235 -8.29 -14.58 3.44
N VAL A 236 -8.16 -13.63 2.50
CA VAL A 236 -9.19 -13.35 1.48
C VAL A 236 -9.22 -14.35 0.33
N LEU A 237 -8.24 -15.25 0.24
CA LEU A 237 -8.21 -16.25 -0.84
C LEU A 237 -9.33 -17.28 -0.67
N PRO A 238 -10.01 -17.67 -1.79
CA PRO A 238 -10.98 -18.74 -1.77
C PRO A 238 -10.35 -20.06 -1.26
N GLY A 239 -11.11 -20.81 -0.45
CA GLY A 239 -10.63 -22.06 0.15
C GLY A 239 -10.21 -23.11 -0.87
N GLN A 240 -10.79 -23.13 -2.08
CA GLN A 240 -10.34 -23.99 -3.17
C GLN A 240 -8.94 -23.60 -3.64
N ARG A 241 -8.68 -22.32 -3.85
CA ARG A 241 -7.38 -21.81 -4.26
C ARG A 241 -6.29 -22.11 -3.24
N MET A 242 -6.59 -21.92 -1.96
CA MET A 242 -5.69 -22.30 -0.87
C MET A 242 -5.31 -23.78 -0.92
N ARG A 243 -6.30 -24.68 -1.10
CA ARG A 243 -6.03 -26.13 -1.22
C ARG A 243 -5.10 -26.44 -2.37
N GLU A 244 -5.39 -25.90 -3.55
CA GLU A 244 -4.57 -26.09 -4.76
C GLU A 244 -3.11 -25.65 -4.54
N MET A 245 -2.89 -24.52 -3.86
CA MET A 245 -1.54 -24.00 -3.55
C MET A 245 -0.81 -24.93 -2.57
N LEU A 246 -1.47 -25.33 -1.47
CA LEU A 246 -0.87 -26.18 -0.44
C LEU A 246 -0.57 -27.60 -0.96
N GLU A 247 -1.46 -28.18 -1.77
CA GLU A 247 -1.27 -29.48 -2.40
C GLU A 247 -0.13 -29.45 -3.43
N LEU A 248 -0.11 -28.45 -4.32
CA LEU A 248 0.96 -28.28 -5.32
C LEU A 248 2.33 -28.10 -4.67
N ALA A 249 2.38 -27.37 -3.56
CA ALA A 249 3.60 -27.14 -2.80
C ALA A 249 4.00 -28.36 -1.94
N GLY A 250 3.10 -29.27 -1.65
CA GLY A 250 3.36 -30.36 -0.69
C GLY A 250 3.58 -29.86 0.74
N ALA A 251 2.81 -28.84 1.14
CA ALA A 251 2.93 -28.23 2.45
C ALA A 251 2.80 -29.27 3.58
N LYS A 252 3.67 -29.15 4.62
CA LYS A 252 3.73 -30.09 5.73
C LYS A 252 2.85 -29.70 6.90
N ALA A 253 2.57 -28.39 7.04
CA ALA A 253 1.72 -27.82 8.09
C ALA A 253 1.08 -26.51 7.60
N LEU A 254 0.04 -26.05 8.29
CA LEU A 254 -0.62 -24.78 8.07
C LEU A 254 -0.84 -24.06 9.40
N VAL A 255 -0.20 -22.91 9.57
CA VAL A 255 -0.42 -22.00 10.72
C VAL A 255 -1.58 -21.09 10.39
N VAL A 256 -2.55 -20.97 11.30
CA VAL A 256 -3.78 -20.19 11.08
C VAL A 256 -4.14 -19.34 12.29
N ASP A 257 -4.87 -18.26 12.09
CA ASP A 257 -5.59 -17.57 13.17
C ASP A 257 -6.71 -18.46 13.72
N ALA A 258 -7.00 -18.41 15.03
CA ALA A 258 -8.01 -19.24 15.67
C ALA A 258 -9.41 -19.05 15.05
N ALA A 259 -9.77 -17.82 14.67
CA ALA A 259 -11.04 -17.50 14.01
C ALA A 259 -11.16 -18.20 12.63
N VAL A 260 -10.08 -18.24 11.87
CA VAL A 260 -10.00 -18.93 10.56
C VAL A 260 -10.05 -20.44 10.75
N ALA A 261 -9.39 -20.97 11.79
CA ALA A 261 -9.42 -22.39 12.13
C ALA A 261 -10.84 -22.92 12.40
N ALA A 262 -11.68 -22.09 12.99
CA ALA A 262 -13.06 -22.46 13.34
C ALA A 262 -14.02 -22.40 12.14
N ALA A 263 -13.77 -21.53 11.17
CA ALA A 263 -14.68 -21.23 10.06
C ALA A 263 -14.46 -22.11 8.81
N GLU A 264 -13.27 -22.64 8.59
CA GLU A 264 -12.91 -23.32 7.34
C GLU A 264 -12.72 -24.82 7.52
N PRO A 265 -13.09 -25.64 6.49
CA PRO A 265 -12.85 -27.07 6.53
C PRO A 265 -11.33 -27.40 6.50
N ALA A 266 -10.96 -28.51 7.10
CA ALA A 266 -9.58 -29.00 7.08
C ALA A 266 -9.12 -29.31 5.64
N VAL A 267 -7.85 -29.03 5.35
CA VAL A 267 -7.21 -29.46 4.10
C VAL A 267 -6.68 -30.88 4.29
N ALA A 268 -7.09 -31.81 3.44
CA ALA A 268 -6.68 -33.19 3.55
C ALA A 268 -5.15 -33.33 3.46
N GLY A 269 -4.55 -34.02 4.42
CA GLY A 269 -3.10 -34.25 4.46
C GLY A 269 -2.23 -33.08 4.92
N VAL A 270 -2.82 -31.91 5.23
CA VAL A 270 -2.08 -30.76 5.77
C VAL A 270 -2.61 -30.45 7.19
N PRO A 271 -1.88 -30.87 8.24
CA PRO A 271 -2.28 -30.59 9.62
C PRO A 271 -2.26 -29.08 9.90
N ARG A 272 -3.22 -28.61 10.69
CA ARG A 272 -3.34 -27.20 11.09
C ARG A 272 -2.94 -27.01 12.56
N ILE A 273 -2.35 -25.85 12.82
CA ILE A 273 -2.06 -25.40 14.18
C ILE A 273 -2.46 -23.93 14.31
N ALA A 274 -3.17 -23.59 15.40
CA ALA A 274 -3.53 -22.21 15.66
C ALA A 274 -2.29 -21.43 16.16
N PHE A 275 -2.15 -20.19 15.73
CA PHE A 275 -1.08 -19.31 16.20
C PHE A 275 -1.09 -19.17 17.72
N ASP A 276 -2.28 -19.03 18.31
CA ASP A 276 -2.44 -18.86 19.76
C ASP A 276 -1.94 -20.09 20.58
N ASP A 277 -1.91 -21.28 19.97
CA ASP A 277 -1.31 -22.49 20.59
C ASP A 277 0.22 -22.45 20.53
N LEU A 278 0.79 -21.73 19.56
CA LEU A 278 2.23 -21.64 19.34
C LEU A 278 2.91 -20.56 20.21
N VAL A 279 2.22 -19.47 20.51
CA VAL A 279 2.80 -18.27 21.17
C VAL A 279 2.77 -18.32 22.69
N GLN A 280 2.10 -19.32 23.31
CA GLN A 280 1.97 -19.42 24.76
C GLN A 280 3.31 -19.35 25.49
N ASP A 281 3.33 -18.70 26.62
CA ASP A 281 4.54 -18.50 27.41
C ASP A 281 5.08 -19.84 27.95
N ASP A 282 6.32 -20.14 27.62
CA ASP A 282 7.07 -21.29 28.07
C ASP A 282 8.58 -20.97 28.05
N PRO A 283 9.17 -20.67 29.22
CA PRO A 283 10.58 -20.29 29.28
C PRO A 283 11.54 -21.39 28.77
N CYS A 284 11.11 -22.66 28.77
CA CYS A 284 11.95 -23.76 28.26
C CYS A 284 12.07 -23.76 26.72
N LEU A 285 11.27 -22.96 26.02
CA LEU A 285 11.23 -22.86 24.55
C LEU A 285 11.78 -21.53 24.03
N GLU A 286 12.40 -20.70 24.87
CA GLU A 286 12.88 -19.35 24.49
C GLU A 286 14.27 -19.31 23.88
N ASP A 287 15.02 -20.40 23.96
CA ASP A 287 16.36 -20.51 23.35
C ASP A 287 16.27 -20.63 21.83
N ASN A 288 17.25 -20.04 21.12
CA ASN A 288 17.36 -20.18 19.68
C ASN A 288 17.45 -21.64 19.28
N PRO A 289 16.69 -22.13 18.30
CA PRO A 289 16.82 -23.48 17.77
C PRO A 289 18.24 -23.75 17.26
N ASP A 290 18.79 -24.91 17.59
CA ASP A 290 20.09 -25.35 17.08
C ASP A 290 19.94 -25.97 15.69
N VAL A 291 19.76 -25.11 14.69
CA VAL A 291 19.54 -25.51 13.30
C VAL A 291 20.56 -24.83 12.40
N HIS A 292 21.20 -25.60 11.55
CA HIS A 292 22.11 -25.04 10.55
C HIS A 292 21.35 -24.52 9.33
N LEU A 293 21.41 -23.21 9.08
CA LEU A 293 20.79 -22.54 7.95
C LEU A 293 21.81 -22.27 6.86
N SER A 294 21.46 -22.56 5.61
CA SER A 294 22.25 -22.25 4.43
C SER A 294 21.59 -21.16 3.59
N GLY A 295 22.39 -20.29 2.97
CA GLY A 295 21.89 -19.30 2.01
C GLY A 295 21.16 -19.92 0.82
N ASN A 296 21.43 -21.19 0.51
CA ASN A 296 20.74 -21.91 -0.56
C ASN A 296 19.43 -22.59 -0.11
N ASP A 297 19.11 -22.63 1.18
CA ASP A 297 17.82 -23.14 1.65
C ASP A 297 16.69 -22.22 1.21
N LEU A 298 15.49 -22.78 1.00
CA LEU A 298 14.30 -22.00 0.66
C LEU A 298 13.91 -21.10 1.81
N SER A 299 13.61 -19.85 1.50
CA SER A 299 13.01 -18.89 2.44
C SER A 299 11.49 -18.83 2.28
N TYR A 300 11.00 -18.83 1.06
CA TYR A 300 9.56 -18.80 0.78
C TYR A 300 9.21 -19.32 -0.60
N VAL A 301 7.93 -19.67 -0.77
CA VAL A 301 7.31 -19.97 -2.06
C VAL A 301 6.13 -19.04 -2.25
N LEU A 302 6.27 -18.06 -3.14
CA LEU A 302 5.23 -17.11 -3.48
C LEU A 302 4.48 -17.53 -4.76
N PHE A 303 3.16 -17.60 -4.66
CA PHE A 303 2.33 -17.99 -5.78
C PHE A 303 1.90 -16.77 -6.61
N THR A 304 2.26 -16.79 -7.88
CA THR A 304 1.83 -15.82 -8.88
C THR A 304 0.78 -16.43 -9.81
N SER A 305 0.06 -15.61 -10.56
CA SER A 305 -0.84 -16.08 -11.61
C SER A 305 -0.09 -16.86 -12.69
N GLY A 306 -0.73 -17.84 -13.28
CA GLY A 306 -0.11 -18.74 -14.26
C GLY A 306 -0.82 -18.80 -15.60
N SER A 307 -0.09 -18.65 -16.71
CA SER A 307 -0.62 -18.69 -18.09
C SER A 307 -1.39 -19.95 -18.46
N THR A 308 -1.24 -21.04 -17.69
CA THR A 308 -1.94 -22.31 -17.87
C THR A 308 -3.21 -22.44 -17.03
N GLY A 309 -3.64 -21.38 -16.32
CA GLY A 309 -4.80 -21.39 -15.43
C GLY A 309 -4.53 -22.00 -14.06
N LYS A 310 -3.28 -22.32 -13.72
CA LYS A 310 -2.86 -22.77 -12.40
C LYS A 310 -1.83 -21.81 -11.82
N PRO A 311 -1.85 -21.56 -10.50
CA PRO A 311 -0.87 -20.70 -9.84
C PRO A 311 0.54 -21.26 -9.97
N LYS A 312 1.53 -20.39 -10.16
CA LYS A 312 2.96 -20.73 -10.21
C LYS A 312 3.61 -20.35 -8.90
N GLY A 313 4.12 -21.29 -8.14
CA GLY A 313 4.82 -21.02 -6.88
C GLY A 313 6.32 -20.80 -7.12
N ALA A 314 6.77 -19.55 -7.13
CA ALA A 314 8.18 -19.18 -7.28
C ALA A 314 8.96 -19.53 -6.00
N MET A 315 9.99 -20.36 -6.14
CA MET A 315 10.85 -20.84 -5.04
C MET A 315 12.03 -19.91 -4.84
N ILE A 316 12.07 -19.20 -3.71
CA ILE A 316 13.10 -18.21 -3.40
C ILE A 316 13.99 -18.70 -2.26
N GLU A 317 15.32 -18.58 -2.45
CA GLU A 317 16.34 -18.97 -1.48
C GLU A 317 16.70 -17.80 -0.55
N HIS A 318 17.15 -18.11 0.67
CA HIS A 318 17.55 -17.10 1.66
C HIS A 318 18.60 -16.12 1.13
N ILE A 319 19.55 -16.58 0.34
CA ILE A 319 20.61 -15.72 -0.21
C ILE A 319 20.05 -14.68 -1.20
N GLY A 320 19.03 -15.04 -1.99
CA GLY A 320 18.34 -14.12 -2.91
C GLY A 320 17.60 -13.03 -2.14
N MET A 321 16.81 -13.44 -1.15
CA MET A 321 16.10 -12.52 -0.25
C MET A 321 17.08 -11.60 0.50
N LEU A 322 18.17 -12.14 1.05
CA LEU A 322 19.18 -11.36 1.75
C LEU A 322 19.85 -10.33 0.82
N ASN A 323 20.10 -10.71 -0.44
CA ASN A 323 20.66 -9.80 -1.45
C ASN A 323 19.72 -8.61 -1.73
N ASN A 324 18.41 -8.87 -1.87
CA ASN A 324 17.41 -7.82 -2.04
C ASN A 324 17.39 -6.88 -0.82
N ILE A 325 17.28 -7.43 0.40
CA ILE A 325 17.28 -6.67 1.66
C ILE A 325 18.57 -5.83 1.78
N ALA A 326 19.73 -6.38 1.45
CA ALA A 326 21.00 -5.68 1.58
C ALA A 326 21.16 -4.54 0.57
N ASN A 327 20.69 -4.71 -0.69
CA ASN A 327 20.66 -3.66 -1.69
C ASN A 327 19.70 -2.52 -1.30
N LYS A 328 18.47 -2.88 -0.90
CA LYS A 328 17.49 -1.88 -0.42
C LYS A 328 18.03 -1.12 0.80
N ALA A 329 18.63 -1.82 1.77
CA ALA A 329 19.19 -1.17 2.94
C ALA A 329 20.30 -0.16 2.59
N LEU A 330 21.11 -0.45 1.57
CA LEU A 330 22.12 0.47 1.07
C LEU A 330 21.49 1.68 0.36
N ASP A 331 20.55 1.46 -0.55
CA ASP A 331 19.93 2.52 -1.35
C ASP A 331 18.97 3.39 -0.52
N LEU A 332 18.39 2.86 0.55
CA LEU A 332 17.55 3.56 1.53
C LEU A 332 18.36 4.20 2.67
N GLU A 333 19.69 4.13 2.63
CA GLU A 333 20.57 4.69 3.67
C GLU A 333 20.13 4.26 5.07
N MET A 334 19.83 2.96 5.25
CA MET A 334 19.24 2.45 6.48
C MET A 334 20.24 2.37 7.62
N ASP A 335 19.74 2.73 8.78
CA ASP A 335 20.42 2.73 10.06
C ASP A 335 19.51 2.14 11.17
N GLU A 336 19.98 2.20 12.38
CA GLU A 336 19.26 1.73 13.55
C GLU A 336 18.04 2.60 13.93
N ASP A 337 17.91 3.81 13.42
CA ASP A 337 16.76 4.70 13.65
C ASP A 337 15.70 4.58 12.54
N SER A 338 15.95 3.74 11.55
CA SER A 338 15.03 3.51 10.43
C SER A 338 13.75 2.84 10.90
N ARG A 339 12.60 3.36 10.46
CA ARG A 339 11.25 2.89 10.77
C ARG A 339 10.51 2.60 9.50
N VAL A 340 10.26 1.32 9.24
CA VAL A 340 9.68 0.84 7.98
C VAL A 340 8.21 0.54 8.17
N ALA A 341 7.38 1.08 7.27
CA ALA A 341 5.97 0.70 7.19
C ALA A 341 5.83 -0.69 6.53
N GLN A 342 5.21 -1.63 7.22
CA GLN A 342 4.74 -2.89 6.65
C GLN A 342 3.26 -2.74 6.31
N ASN A 343 2.97 -2.45 5.03
CA ASN A 343 1.64 -2.16 4.51
C ASN A 343 1.23 -3.03 3.32
N ALA A 344 2.17 -3.82 2.76
CA ALA A 344 1.89 -4.73 1.66
C ALA A 344 1.22 -6.03 2.13
N SER A 345 0.31 -6.61 1.31
CA SER A 345 -0.24 -7.94 1.56
C SER A 345 0.85 -9.00 1.52
N MET A 346 0.72 -10.02 2.37
CA MET A 346 1.61 -11.17 2.41
C MET A 346 1.70 -11.95 1.09
N SER A 347 0.76 -11.76 0.19
CA SER A 347 0.76 -12.39 -1.14
C SER A 347 1.81 -11.82 -2.09
N PHE A 348 2.50 -10.72 -1.70
CA PHE A 348 3.53 -10.06 -2.51
C PHE A 348 4.90 -10.16 -1.86
N ASP A 349 5.93 -10.29 -2.70
CA ASP A 349 7.34 -10.30 -2.32
C ASP A 349 7.78 -9.02 -1.58
N VAL A 350 7.21 -7.87 -1.94
CA VAL A 350 7.38 -6.59 -1.22
C VAL A 350 7.15 -6.75 0.29
N SER A 351 6.17 -7.55 0.71
CA SER A 351 5.88 -7.77 2.14
C SER A 351 7.05 -8.36 2.90
N VAL A 352 7.87 -9.18 2.24
CA VAL A 352 9.00 -9.89 2.85
C VAL A 352 10.07 -8.91 3.34
N TRP A 353 10.52 -8.02 2.47
CA TRP A 353 11.51 -7.05 2.87
C TRP A 353 10.95 -6.02 3.86
N GLN A 354 9.67 -5.60 3.69
CA GLN A 354 9.03 -4.68 4.65
C GLN A 354 9.00 -5.24 6.07
N MET A 355 8.77 -6.55 6.22
CA MET A 355 8.79 -7.21 7.54
C MET A 355 10.17 -7.20 8.18
N PHE A 356 11.24 -7.40 7.41
CA PHE A 356 12.53 -7.81 7.99
C PHE A 356 13.68 -6.83 7.78
N ILE A 357 13.64 -5.94 6.80
CA ILE A 357 14.78 -5.06 6.50
C ILE A 357 15.20 -4.19 7.69
N ALA A 358 14.24 -3.55 8.38
CA ALA A 358 14.54 -2.78 9.57
C ALA A 358 15.17 -3.64 10.66
N LEU A 359 14.65 -4.85 10.84
CA LEU A 359 15.11 -5.79 11.86
C LEU A 359 16.57 -6.26 11.61
N THR A 360 17.04 -6.26 10.36
CA THR A 360 18.44 -6.58 10.03
C THR A 360 19.41 -5.43 10.28
N LYS A 361 18.90 -4.22 10.58
CA LYS A 361 19.68 -2.99 10.80
C LYS A 361 19.57 -2.42 12.20
N GLY A 362 18.87 -3.10 13.11
CA GLY A 362 18.59 -2.59 14.44
C GLY A 362 17.47 -1.56 14.51
N GLY A 363 16.77 -1.31 13.40
CA GLY A 363 15.62 -0.42 13.30
C GLY A 363 14.31 -1.07 13.74
N ALA A 364 13.17 -0.52 13.34
CA ALA A 364 11.85 -1.03 13.73
C ALA A 364 10.88 -1.15 12.56
N THR A 365 10.10 -2.24 12.55
CA THR A 365 9.01 -2.47 11.60
C THR A 365 7.68 -2.09 12.23
N PHE A 366 6.90 -1.27 11.54
CA PHE A 366 5.55 -0.83 11.93
C PHE A 366 4.52 -1.47 11.02
N VAL A 367 3.69 -2.35 11.58
CA VAL A 367 2.69 -3.09 10.81
C VAL A 367 1.39 -2.31 10.75
N TYR A 368 0.90 -2.06 9.54
CA TYR A 368 -0.39 -1.45 9.25
C TYR A 368 -1.30 -2.50 8.60
N ASP A 369 -2.35 -2.89 9.29
CA ASP A 369 -3.32 -3.86 8.81
C ASP A 369 -4.17 -3.33 7.64
N GLU A 370 -5.06 -4.16 7.10
CA GLU A 370 -5.91 -3.81 5.97
C GLU A 370 -6.80 -2.58 6.26
N ARG A 371 -7.28 -2.46 7.50
CA ARG A 371 -8.12 -1.31 7.90
C ARG A 371 -7.31 -0.02 7.88
N ALA A 372 -6.10 -0.06 8.44
CA ALA A 372 -5.22 1.10 8.46
C ALA A 372 -4.79 1.53 7.04
N VAL A 373 -4.48 0.57 6.16
CA VAL A 373 -4.09 0.86 4.77
C VAL A 373 -5.27 1.40 3.95
N ASN A 374 -6.48 0.94 4.22
CA ASN A 374 -7.69 1.40 3.53
C ASN A 374 -8.16 2.78 4.04
N ASP A 375 -7.75 3.23 5.22
CA ASP A 375 -7.98 4.58 5.74
C ASP A 375 -6.75 5.47 5.49
N ILE A 376 -6.69 6.11 4.33
CA ILE A 376 -5.56 6.99 3.94
C ILE A 376 -5.32 8.08 5.00
N ALA A 377 -6.39 8.73 5.48
CA ALA A 377 -6.29 9.78 6.49
C ALA A 377 -5.71 9.26 7.81
N GLY A 378 -6.20 8.13 8.28
CA GLY A 378 -5.72 7.44 9.48
C GLY A 378 -4.30 6.94 9.32
N LEU A 379 -3.97 6.35 8.17
CA LEU A 379 -2.62 5.87 7.87
C LEU A 379 -1.59 7.00 7.94
N ILE A 380 -1.85 8.13 7.27
CA ILE A 380 -0.93 9.27 7.25
C ILE A 380 -0.72 9.82 8.67
N ARG A 381 -1.80 9.98 9.46
CA ARG A 381 -1.70 10.42 10.85
C ARG A 381 -0.90 9.44 11.72
N ARG A 382 -1.15 8.14 11.59
CA ARG A 382 -0.40 7.10 12.33
C ARG A 382 1.06 7.08 11.92
N MET A 383 1.38 7.12 10.63
CA MET A 383 2.78 7.18 10.16
C MET A 383 3.51 8.41 10.70
N ALA A 384 2.84 9.56 10.81
CA ALA A 384 3.42 10.77 11.40
C ALA A 384 3.69 10.57 12.90
N ALA A 385 2.76 10.00 13.64
CA ALA A 385 2.90 9.71 15.08
C ALA A 385 3.97 8.64 15.35
N ASP A 386 4.02 7.60 14.53
CA ASP A 386 4.99 6.50 14.60
C ASP A 386 6.40 6.93 14.16
N GLY A 387 6.51 8.06 13.46
CA GLY A 387 7.77 8.57 12.92
C GLY A 387 8.34 7.70 11.82
N VAL A 388 7.49 7.15 10.94
CA VAL A 388 7.89 6.30 9.81
C VAL A 388 8.86 7.03 8.90
N THR A 389 9.93 6.36 8.50
CA THR A 389 10.99 6.92 7.65
C THR A 389 10.96 6.39 6.23
N ILE A 390 10.37 5.21 6.01
CA ILE A 390 10.34 4.50 4.72
C ILE A 390 8.94 3.93 4.49
N LEU A 391 8.38 4.25 3.31
CA LEU A 391 7.10 3.74 2.83
C LEU A 391 7.26 3.20 1.42
N GLU A 392 6.62 2.07 1.10
CA GLU A 392 6.46 1.59 -0.28
C GLU A 392 4.99 1.43 -0.62
N VAL A 393 4.60 1.91 -1.80
CA VAL A 393 3.25 1.79 -2.34
C VAL A 393 3.27 1.58 -3.85
N VAL A 394 2.19 1.05 -4.39
CA VAL A 394 1.97 1.02 -5.85
C VAL A 394 1.55 2.40 -6.36
N PRO A 395 1.88 2.78 -7.63
CA PRO A 395 1.51 4.07 -8.21
C PRO A 395 0.03 4.41 -8.08
N THR A 396 -0.86 3.44 -8.28
CA THR A 396 -2.32 3.65 -8.13
C THR A 396 -2.69 4.08 -6.70
N TYR A 397 -2.10 3.48 -5.67
CA TYR A 397 -2.32 3.91 -4.28
C TYR A 397 -1.72 5.29 -4.01
N LEU A 398 -0.54 5.59 -4.59
CA LEU A 398 0.10 6.90 -4.46
C LEU A 398 -0.77 8.02 -5.04
N ILE A 399 -1.49 7.78 -6.14
CA ILE A 399 -2.45 8.74 -6.69
C ILE A 399 -3.48 9.13 -5.63
N ALA A 400 -4.09 8.14 -4.98
CA ALA A 400 -5.10 8.38 -3.94
C ALA A 400 -4.53 9.14 -2.72
N VAL A 401 -3.30 8.83 -2.32
CA VAL A 401 -2.61 9.55 -1.22
C VAL A 401 -2.34 11.01 -1.60
N VAL A 402 -1.84 11.25 -2.83
CA VAL A 402 -1.52 12.61 -3.31
C VAL A 402 -2.79 13.44 -3.44
N GLU A 403 -3.86 12.90 -4.05
CA GLU A 403 -5.15 13.56 -4.16
C GLU A 403 -5.71 13.94 -2.79
N TYR A 404 -5.70 13.00 -1.84
CA TYR A 404 -6.15 13.25 -0.49
C TYR A 404 -5.37 14.40 0.19
N LEU A 405 -4.04 14.40 0.07
CA LEU A 405 -3.19 15.43 0.69
C LEU A 405 -3.31 16.81 0.03
N GLU A 406 -3.63 16.86 -1.25
CA GLU A 406 -3.91 18.12 -1.97
C GLU A 406 -5.27 18.69 -1.58
N GLU A 407 -6.28 17.83 -1.39
CA GLU A 407 -7.61 18.22 -0.92
C GLU A 407 -7.64 18.60 0.57
N HIS A 408 -6.67 18.08 1.38
CA HIS A 408 -6.58 18.28 2.83
C HIS A 408 -5.20 18.83 3.23
N PRO A 409 -4.89 20.10 2.88
CA PRO A 409 -3.59 20.71 3.19
C PRO A 409 -3.31 20.83 4.69
N GLU A 410 -4.34 20.79 5.52
CA GLU A 410 -4.27 20.79 7.00
C GLU A 410 -3.82 19.43 7.58
N CYS A 411 -3.79 18.37 6.79
CA CYS A 411 -3.39 17.05 7.27
C CYS A 411 -1.92 17.04 7.69
N VAL A 412 -1.66 16.53 8.90
CA VAL A 412 -0.28 16.37 9.42
C VAL A 412 0.45 15.31 8.59
N ARG A 413 1.50 15.74 7.90
CA ARG A 413 2.33 14.86 7.06
C ARG A 413 3.46 14.25 7.89
N PRO A 414 3.88 12.99 7.63
CA PRO A 414 5.02 12.37 8.31
C PRO A 414 6.33 13.08 7.92
N ALA A 415 6.76 14.05 8.74
CA ALA A 415 7.99 14.80 8.51
C ALA A 415 9.26 13.94 8.60
N SER A 416 9.16 12.77 9.21
CA SER A 416 10.22 11.76 9.31
C SER A 416 10.44 10.95 8.03
N LEU A 417 9.53 11.02 7.05
CA LEU A 417 9.58 10.20 5.83
C LEU A 417 10.76 10.63 4.96
N ARG A 418 11.78 9.77 4.88
CA ARG A 418 13.00 9.99 4.08
C ARG A 418 12.88 9.42 2.67
N PHE A 419 12.21 8.27 2.54
CA PHE A 419 12.09 7.55 1.28
C PHE A 419 10.66 7.09 1.02
N LEU A 420 10.22 7.30 -0.22
CA LEU A 420 9.08 6.64 -0.83
C LEU A 420 9.58 5.69 -1.91
N ILE A 421 9.15 4.43 -1.90
CA ILE A 421 9.38 3.47 -2.98
C ILE A 421 8.08 3.30 -3.75
N VAL A 422 8.15 3.31 -5.07
CA VAL A 422 7.03 2.95 -5.95
C VAL A 422 7.42 1.75 -6.79
N ASN A 423 6.57 0.74 -6.82
CA ASN A 423 6.82 -0.54 -7.49
C ASN A 423 5.52 -1.12 -8.04
N GLY A 424 5.63 -2.13 -8.88
CA GLY A 424 4.51 -2.94 -9.36
C GLY A 424 3.81 -2.40 -10.61
N GLU A 425 3.86 -1.10 -10.89
CA GLU A 425 3.24 -0.45 -12.06
C GLU A 425 4.16 0.63 -12.62
N THR A 426 3.85 1.10 -13.83
CA THR A 426 4.53 2.27 -14.40
C THR A 426 4.09 3.52 -13.67
N VAL A 427 5.02 4.32 -13.18
CA VAL A 427 4.74 5.60 -12.53
C VAL A 427 4.85 6.75 -13.54
N ASP A 428 3.92 7.71 -13.47
CA ASP A 428 3.94 8.90 -14.30
C ASP A 428 4.81 10.02 -13.69
N ALA A 429 5.55 10.73 -14.54
CA ALA A 429 6.41 11.83 -14.10
C ALA A 429 5.64 12.96 -13.41
N THR A 430 4.37 13.19 -13.80
CA THR A 430 3.51 14.21 -13.17
C THR A 430 3.16 13.84 -11.74
N LEU A 431 2.89 12.56 -11.47
CA LEU A 431 2.63 12.07 -10.12
C LEU A 431 3.85 12.26 -9.20
N ILE A 432 5.06 11.99 -9.72
CA ILE A 432 6.31 12.19 -8.96
C ILE A 432 6.50 13.68 -8.62
N ARG A 433 6.26 14.59 -9.59
CA ARG A 433 6.36 16.04 -9.33
C ARG A 433 5.35 16.52 -8.28
N ARG A 434 4.10 16.02 -8.34
CA ARG A 434 3.08 16.30 -7.32
C ARG A 434 3.51 15.81 -5.95
N TRP A 435 4.07 14.60 -5.88
CA TRP A 435 4.63 14.06 -4.63
C TRP A 435 5.75 14.95 -4.07
N PHE A 436 6.72 15.35 -4.87
CA PHE A 436 7.82 16.23 -4.42
C PHE A 436 7.35 17.63 -3.98
N ALA A 437 6.26 18.13 -4.55
CA ALA A 437 5.64 19.37 -4.07
C ALA A 437 5.06 19.22 -2.64
N LEU A 438 4.54 18.03 -2.31
CA LEU A 438 4.01 17.72 -0.98
C LEU A 438 5.10 17.33 0.02
N PHE A 439 6.16 16.65 -0.44
CA PHE A 439 7.26 16.12 0.38
C PHE A 439 8.63 16.53 -0.17
N PRO A 440 9.03 17.80 0.00
CA PRO A 440 10.26 18.35 -0.63
C PRO A 440 11.58 17.85 -0.01
N ALA A 441 11.52 17.01 1.03
CA ALA A 441 12.70 16.40 1.67
C ALA A 441 12.78 14.87 1.46
N THR A 442 11.77 14.24 0.83
CA THR A 442 11.68 12.79 0.66
C THR A 442 12.26 12.40 -0.69
N LYS A 443 13.19 11.44 -0.72
CA LYS A 443 13.65 10.80 -1.97
C LYS A 443 12.61 9.79 -2.45
N LEU A 444 12.53 9.58 -3.77
CA LEU A 444 11.66 8.57 -4.38
C LEU A 444 12.48 7.55 -5.15
N ILE A 445 12.17 6.26 -4.97
CA ILE A 445 12.75 5.16 -5.71
C ILE A 445 11.66 4.53 -6.58
N ASN A 446 11.87 4.54 -7.91
CA ASN A 446 11.10 3.70 -8.81
C ASN A 446 11.81 2.36 -8.90
N ALA A 447 11.19 1.30 -8.37
CA ALA A 447 11.75 -0.03 -8.26
C ALA A 447 11.10 -0.97 -9.29
N TYR A 448 11.86 -1.93 -9.81
CA TYR A 448 11.38 -2.93 -10.75
C TYR A 448 12.04 -4.27 -10.52
N GLY A 449 11.23 -5.31 -10.48
CA GLY A 449 11.65 -6.69 -10.47
C GLY A 449 10.50 -7.68 -10.53
N PRO A 450 10.77 -8.94 -10.88
CA PRO A 450 9.84 -10.05 -10.79
C PRO A 450 10.07 -10.87 -9.52
N THR A 451 9.03 -11.44 -8.96
CA THR A 451 9.07 -12.34 -7.79
C THR A 451 10.08 -13.48 -7.97
N GLU A 452 10.25 -13.96 -9.18
CA GLU A 452 11.17 -15.04 -9.56
C GLU A 452 12.66 -14.66 -9.42
N ALA A 453 12.93 -13.35 -9.22
CA ALA A 453 14.27 -12.81 -8.97
C ALA A 453 14.40 -12.17 -7.56
N SER A 454 13.59 -12.62 -6.61
CA SER A 454 13.60 -12.16 -5.22
C SER A 454 13.23 -10.69 -5.06
N ASP A 455 12.13 -10.24 -5.69
CA ASP A 455 11.59 -8.88 -5.70
C ASP A 455 12.34 -7.97 -6.70
N ASP A 456 12.96 -6.86 -6.28
CA ASP A 456 13.56 -5.91 -7.21
C ASP A 456 14.89 -6.36 -7.79
N ILE A 457 15.13 -6.01 -9.06
CA ILE A 457 16.41 -6.17 -9.75
C ILE A 457 17.01 -4.83 -10.20
N THR A 458 16.20 -3.75 -10.19
CA THR A 458 16.69 -2.38 -10.47
C THR A 458 16.06 -1.35 -9.55
N HIS A 459 16.79 -0.26 -9.31
CA HIS A 459 16.32 0.94 -8.63
C HIS A 459 16.65 2.19 -9.44
N HIS A 460 15.68 3.11 -9.53
CA HIS A 460 15.87 4.47 -10.02
C HIS A 460 15.58 5.47 -8.91
N ILE A 461 16.65 6.02 -8.34
CA ILE A 461 16.58 6.94 -7.20
C ILE A 461 16.45 8.37 -7.73
N MET A 462 15.44 9.09 -7.26
CA MET A 462 15.15 10.48 -7.63
C MET A 462 15.05 11.33 -6.36
N SER A 463 15.58 12.54 -6.45
CA SER A 463 15.54 13.54 -5.38
C SER A 463 14.68 14.74 -5.79
N PRO A 464 14.11 15.46 -4.83
CA PRO A 464 13.47 16.73 -5.13
C PRO A 464 14.44 17.68 -5.84
N GLY A 465 14.04 18.23 -6.99
CA GLY A 465 14.86 19.08 -7.83
C GLY A 465 15.52 18.37 -9.03
N ASP A 466 15.49 17.05 -9.07
CA ASP A 466 15.93 16.31 -10.26
C ASP A 466 14.97 16.54 -11.43
N GLU A 467 15.50 16.50 -12.64
CA GLU A 467 14.69 16.50 -13.87
C GLU A 467 14.01 15.13 -14.02
N ILE A 468 12.70 15.11 -13.90
CA ILE A 468 11.91 13.89 -14.05
C ILE A 468 11.50 13.70 -15.50
N VAL A 469 12.14 12.76 -16.18
CA VAL A 469 11.85 12.41 -17.57
C VAL A 469 10.61 11.51 -17.67
N ASN A 470 9.93 11.54 -18.83
CA ASN A 470 8.79 10.66 -19.12
C ASN A 470 9.05 9.91 -20.44
N PRO A 471 8.97 8.58 -20.50
CA PRO A 471 8.64 7.65 -19.40
C PRO A 471 9.73 7.63 -18.31
N VAL A 472 9.28 7.38 -17.07
CA VAL A 472 10.20 7.29 -15.93
C VAL A 472 11.03 6.00 -16.04
N PRO A 473 12.35 6.07 -15.95
CA PRO A 473 13.20 4.88 -15.99
C PRO A 473 12.91 3.92 -14.81
N VAL A 474 13.16 2.63 -15.01
CA VAL A 474 13.17 1.64 -13.93
C VAL A 474 14.55 1.51 -13.27
N GLY A 475 15.56 2.18 -13.79
CA GLY A 475 16.80 2.45 -13.08
C GLY A 475 17.97 1.55 -13.44
N ARG A 476 18.86 1.33 -12.46
CA ARG A 476 20.10 0.57 -12.62
C ARG A 476 20.02 -0.76 -11.91
N ALA A 477 20.75 -1.76 -12.42
CA ALA A 477 20.85 -3.07 -11.79
C ALA A 477 21.28 -2.98 -10.33
N LEU A 478 20.66 -3.80 -9.47
CA LEU A 478 21.10 -4.01 -8.10
C LEU A 478 22.42 -4.81 -8.08
N ALA A 479 23.17 -4.69 -6.98
CA ALA A 479 24.40 -5.46 -6.82
C ALA A 479 24.11 -6.96 -6.81
N ASN A 480 25.06 -7.74 -7.31
CA ASN A 480 24.99 -9.20 -7.48
C ASN A 480 23.92 -9.63 -8.52
N PHE A 481 23.50 -8.73 -9.40
CA PHE A 481 22.74 -9.02 -10.60
C PHE A 481 23.50 -8.55 -11.85
N ASP A 482 23.40 -9.33 -12.94
CA ASP A 482 23.70 -8.90 -14.28
C ASP A 482 22.41 -8.93 -15.10
N LEU A 483 22.08 -7.80 -15.73
CA LEU A 483 20.91 -7.64 -16.59
C LEU A 483 21.35 -7.51 -18.03
N TYR A 484 20.60 -8.11 -18.94
CA TYR A 484 20.81 -8.05 -20.36
C TYR A 484 19.50 -7.73 -21.07
N ILE A 485 19.59 -6.98 -22.18
CA ILE A 485 18.50 -6.87 -23.16
C ILE A 485 18.86 -7.77 -24.32
N VAL A 486 17.98 -8.71 -24.64
CA VAL A 486 18.30 -9.78 -25.60
C VAL A 486 17.23 -9.92 -26.68
N ASP A 487 17.66 -10.51 -27.80
CA ASP A 487 16.76 -10.98 -28.86
C ASP A 487 16.13 -12.37 -28.52
N ASP A 488 15.36 -12.93 -29.44
CA ASP A 488 14.69 -14.23 -29.24
C ASP A 488 15.67 -15.40 -29.07
N GLU A 489 16.90 -15.28 -29.58
CA GLU A 489 17.99 -16.26 -29.48
C GLU A 489 18.88 -16.02 -28.23
N LEU A 490 18.48 -15.15 -27.32
CA LEU A 490 19.22 -14.76 -26.12
C LEU A 490 20.57 -14.08 -26.41
N ARG A 491 20.72 -13.41 -27.55
CA ARG A 491 21.92 -12.61 -27.86
C ARG A 491 21.69 -11.17 -27.37
N PRO A 492 22.64 -10.56 -26.66
CA PRO A 492 22.52 -9.16 -26.24
C PRO A 492 22.38 -8.26 -27.46
N VAL A 493 21.40 -7.37 -27.41
CA VAL A 493 21.20 -6.34 -28.43
C VAL A 493 22.06 -5.09 -28.14
N PRO A 494 22.36 -4.23 -29.15
CA PRO A 494 23.03 -2.95 -28.92
C PRO A 494 22.27 -2.06 -27.93
N ILE A 495 22.99 -1.20 -27.22
CA ILE A 495 22.40 -0.13 -26.37
C ILE A 495 21.45 0.72 -27.24
N GLY A 496 20.31 1.15 -26.66
CA GLY A 496 19.27 1.88 -27.38
C GLY A 496 18.35 0.98 -28.21
N THR A 497 18.56 -0.35 -28.20
CA THR A 497 17.70 -1.29 -28.91
C THR A 497 16.77 -2.00 -27.94
N ARG A 498 15.49 -2.15 -28.34
CA ARG A 498 14.48 -2.88 -27.55
C ARG A 498 14.68 -4.40 -27.69
N GLY A 499 14.52 -5.08 -26.57
CA GLY A 499 14.57 -6.54 -26.49
C GLY A 499 13.95 -7.04 -25.19
N GLU A 500 14.05 -8.36 -24.96
CA GLU A 500 13.57 -8.95 -23.69
C GLU A 500 14.58 -8.67 -22.57
N ILE A 501 14.08 -8.21 -21.42
CA ILE A 501 14.89 -8.07 -20.20
C ILE A 501 15.13 -9.47 -19.65
N VAL A 502 16.38 -9.84 -19.44
CA VAL A 502 16.74 -11.09 -18.77
C VAL A 502 17.72 -10.82 -17.65
N ALA A 503 17.64 -11.62 -16.59
CA ALA A 503 18.45 -11.43 -15.39
C ALA A 503 19.20 -12.69 -14.99
N THR A 504 20.46 -12.54 -14.57
CA THR A 504 21.20 -13.56 -13.85
C THR A 504 21.78 -12.96 -12.56
N GLY A 505 21.97 -13.76 -11.53
CA GLY A 505 22.45 -13.26 -10.24
C GLY A 505 22.08 -14.17 -9.08
N VAL A 506 22.49 -13.76 -7.89
CA VAL A 506 22.22 -14.53 -6.64
C VAL A 506 20.75 -14.58 -6.28
N GLY A 507 19.97 -13.57 -6.70
CA GLY A 507 18.54 -13.46 -6.42
C GLY A 507 17.65 -14.33 -7.30
N ILE A 508 18.18 -14.96 -8.37
CA ILE A 508 17.37 -15.81 -9.26
C ILE A 508 16.93 -17.06 -8.52
N GLY A 509 15.60 -17.23 -8.42
CA GLY A 509 14.96 -18.36 -7.73
C GLY A 509 15.28 -19.72 -8.31
N ARG A 510 14.86 -20.79 -7.63
CA ARG A 510 15.08 -22.19 -8.09
C ARG A 510 14.20 -22.59 -9.25
N GLY A 511 13.09 -21.88 -9.47
CA GLY A 511 12.07 -22.24 -10.46
C GLY A 511 10.68 -22.24 -9.82
N TYR A 512 9.75 -22.91 -10.49
CA TYR A 512 8.36 -23.05 -10.03
C TYR A 512 8.13 -24.44 -9.41
N ILE A 513 7.61 -24.46 -8.19
CA ILE A 513 7.37 -25.70 -7.45
C ILE A 513 6.39 -26.63 -8.20
N GLY A 514 6.72 -27.89 -8.33
CA GLY A 514 5.88 -28.88 -9.00
C GLY A 514 5.67 -28.67 -10.51
N MET A 515 6.34 -27.67 -11.14
CA MET A 515 6.09 -27.26 -12.53
C MET A 515 7.36 -27.26 -13.38
N ALA A 516 7.95 -28.44 -13.61
CA ALA A 516 9.22 -28.58 -14.35
C ALA A 516 9.19 -27.98 -15.77
N GLY A 517 8.07 -28.09 -16.50
CA GLY A 517 7.92 -27.52 -17.85
C GLY A 517 7.95 -25.99 -17.84
N ALA A 518 7.20 -25.35 -16.94
CA ALA A 518 7.18 -23.89 -16.77
C ALA A 518 8.56 -23.39 -16.29
N THR A 519 9.19 -24.13 -15.38
CA THR A 519 10.56 -23.82 -14.91
C THR A 519 11.55 -23.82 -16.06
N ALA A 520 11.55 -24.86 -16.91
CA ALA A 520 12.49 -24.95 -18.04
C ALA A 520 12.29 -23.86 -19.09
N GLN A 521 11.08 -23.27 -19.21
CA GLN A 521 10.81 -22.17 -20.13
C GLN A 521 11.28 -20.82 -19.60
N ALA A 522 11.11 -20.55 -18.30
CA ALA A 522 11.40 -19.27 -17.68
C ALA A 522 12.83 -19.20 -17.10
N PHE A 523 13.33 -20.30 -16.54
CA PHE A 523 14.64 -20.40 -15.92
C PHE A 523 15.55 -21.25 -16.81
N VAL A 524 16.31 -20.62 -17.66
CA VAL A 524 17.20 -21.29 -18.62
C VAL A 524 18.65 -21.29 -18.12
N LYS A 525 19.49 -22.15 -18.69
CA LYS A 525 20.94 -22.05 -18.45
C LYS A 525 21.46 -20.74 -19.03
N SER A 526 22.18 -19.97 -18.25
CA SER A 526 22.77 -18.72 -18.69
C SER A 526 23.77 -18.97 -19.84
N PRO A 527 23.61 -18.33 -21.00
CA PRO A 527 24.60 -18.34 -22.05
C PRO A 527 25.77 -17.35 -21.77
N PHE A 528 25.62 -16.51 -20.75
CA PHE A 528 26.58 -15.47 -20.42
C PHE A 528 27.59 -15.95 -19.38
N PRO A 529 28.77 -15.30 -19.29
CA PRO A 529 29.67 -15.52 -18.17
C PRO A 529 28.95 -15.23 -16.85
N ASP A 530 28.68 -16.27 -16.10
CA ASP A 530 27.90 -16.17 -14.86
C ASP A 530 28.81 -16.44 -13.66
N ARG A 531 28.80 -15.50 -12.70
CA ARG A 531 29.56 -15.57 -11.45
C ARG A 531 28.79 -16.30 -10.33
N TYR A 532 27.49 -16.65 -10.56
CA TYR A 532 26.59 -17.02 -9.45
C TYR A 532 26.13 -18.49 -9.56
N LYS A 533 25.01 -18.75 -10.27
CA LYS A 533 24.35 -20.07 -10.22
C LYS A 533 24.14 -20.71 -11.59
N GLY A 534 24.59 -20.09 -12.66
CA GLY A 534 24.38 -20.55 -14.03
C GLY A 534 22.92 -20.45 -14.50
N ARG A 535 22.03 -19.83 -13.72
CA ARG A 535 20.61 -19.66 -14.03
C ARG A 535 20.36 -18.26 -14.60
N LEU A 536 19.57 -18.20 -15.67
CA LEU A 536 19.07 -16.97 -16.25
C LEU A 536 17.54 -17.00 -16.19
N TYR A 537 16.93 -15.95 -15.70
CA TYR A 537 15.47 -15.77 -15.70
C TYR A 537 15.03 -14.89 -16.86
N ARG A 538 14.06 -15.37 -17.64
CA ARG A 538 13.41 -14.66 -18.73
C ARG A 538 12.19 -13.95 -18.17
N THR A 539 12.21 -12.62 -18.13
CA THR A 539 11.12 -11.86 -17.48
C THR A 539 9.85 -11.80 -18.35
N GLY A 540 10.01 -11.93 -19.66
CA GLY A 540 8.95 -11.65 -20.63
C GLY A 540 8.63 -10.15 -20.77
N ASP A 541 9.37 -9.29 -20.08
CA ASP A 541 9.28 -7.85 -20.15
C ASP A 541 10.18 -7.32 -21.27
N LEU A 542 9.73 -6.29 -21.98
CA LEU A 542 10.51 -5.59 -22.99
C LEU A 542 11.17 -4.36 -22.38
N GLY A 543 12.42 -4.18 -22.67
CA GLY A 543 13.20 -3.04 -22.19
C GLY A 543 14.20 -2.54 -23.20
N GLU A 544 14.83 -1.45 -22.83
CA GLU A 544 15.88 -0.78 -23.58
C GLU A 544 16.94 -0.26 -22.59
N MET A 545 18.19 -0.42 -22.91
CA MET A 545 19.28 0.10 -22.10
C MET A 545 19.76 1.42 -22.69
N ARG A 546 19.77 2.49 -21.89
CA ARG A 546 20.34 3.77 -22.28
C ARG A 546 21.86 3.76 -22.19
N GLU A 547 22.53 4.70 -22.86
CA GLU A 547 24.00 4.82 -22.84
C GLU A 547 24.60 4.98 -21.44
N ASP A 548 23.87 5.65 -20.56
CA ASP A 548 24.24 5.83 -19.16
C ASP A 548 24.04 4.57 -18.30
N GLY A 549 23.58 3.46 -18.89
CA GLY A 549 23.31 2.19 -18.22
C GLY A 549 22.01 2.17 -17.41
N VAL A 550 21.10 3.09 -17.67
CA VAL A 550 19.76 3.11 -17.07
C VAL A 550 18.82 2.28 -17.94
N LEU A 551 18.01 1.44 -17.29
CA LEU A 551 17.03 0.58 -17.93
C LEU A 551 15.69 1.30 -18.09
N MET A 552 15.13 1.24 -19.30
CA MET A 552 13.79 1.68 -19.64
C MET A 552 12.87 0.47 -19.79
N PHE A 553 11.64 0.55 -19.29
CA PHE A 553 10.62 -0.48 -19.45
C PHE A 553 9.65 -0.11 -20.58
N HIS A 554 9.37 -1.06 -21.48
CA HIS A 554 8.52 -0.86 -22.66
C HIS A 554 7.32 -1.81 -22.74
N GLY A 555 6.90 -2.35 -21.61
CA GLY A 555 5.76 -3.26 -21.55
C GLY A 555 6.16 -4.74 -21.63
N ARG A 556 5.20 -5.60 -21.95
CA ARG A 556 5.38 -7.05 -21.98
C ARG A 556 5.28 -7.64 -23.38
N LYS A 557 6.00 -8.73 -23.58
CA LYS A 557 5.94 -9.55 -24.80
C LYS A 557 4.66 -10.42 -24.86
N ASP A 558 4.10 -10.76 -23.68
CA ASP A 558 2.93 -11.61 -23.52
C ASP A 558 1.66 -10.82 -23.15
N ARG A 559 0.60 -11.55 -22.79
CA ARG A 559 -0.69 -10.96 -22.40
C ARG A 559 -0.82 -10.66 -20.89
N GLN A 560 0.20 -10.92 -20.13
CA GLN A 560 0.21 -10.61 -18.71
C GLN A 560 0.11 -9.10 -18.51
N VAL A 561 -0.65 -8.69 -17.51
CA VAL A 561 -0.84 -7.29 -17.16
C VAL A 561 -0.58 -7.07 -15.68
N LYS A 562 -0.18 -5.86 -15.33
CA LYS A 562 -0.17 -5.39 -13.95
C LYS A 562 -1.32 -4.38 -13.79
N ILE A 563 -2.23 -4.64 -12.87
CA ILE A 563 -3.36 -3.77 -12.53
C ILE A 563 -3.37 -3.63 -11.02
N ARG A 564 -3.21 -2.41 -10.52
CA ARG A 564 -3.09 -2.10 -9.09
C ARG A 564 -1.96 -2.86 -8.39
N GLY A 565 -0.83 -2.95 -9.07
CA GLY A 565 0.31 -3.75 -8.61
C GLY A 565 0.15 -5.25 -8.74
N MET A 566 -1.08 -5.76 -9.01
CA MET A 566 -1.36 -7.18 -9.13
C MET A 566 -0.93 -7.72 -10.50
N ARG A 567 -0.08 -8.74 -10.51
CA ARG A 567 0.32 -9.46 -11.72
C ARG A 567 -0.77 -10.44 -12.12
N ILE A 568 -1.42 -10.21 -13.26
CA ILE A 568 -2.59 -10.98 -13.73
C ILE A 568 -2.32 -11.58 -15.11
N GLU A 569 -2.43 -12.89 -15.19
CA GLU A 569 -2.47 -13.61 -16.46
C GLU A 569 -3.90 -13.59 -17.00
N LEU A 570 -4.16 -12.86 -18.07
CA LEU A 570 -5.49 -12.82 -18.68
C LEU A 570 -5.96 -14.20 -19.13
N ASP A 571 -5.02 -15.06 -19.51
CA ASP A 571 -5.29 -16.44 -19.94
C ASP A 571 -5.79 -17.31 -18.78
N GLU A 572 -5.37 -17.06 -17.53
CA GLU A 572 -5.88 -17.76 -16.34
C GLU A 572 -7.33 -17.40 -16.07
N VAL A 573 -7.68 -16.11 -16.19
CA VAL A 573 -9.06 -15.66 -16.01
C VAL A 573 -9.96 -16.19 -17.11
N GLU A 574 -9.48 -16.18 -18.38
CA GLU A 574 -10.20 -16.81 -19.50
C GLU A 574 -10.41 -18.30 -19.31
N ALA A 575 -9.39 -19.02 -18.85
CA ALA A 575 -9.49 -20.48 -18.60
C ALA A 575 -10.48 -20.78 -17.48
N SER A 576 -10.46 -19.98 -16.41
CA SER A 576 -11.40 -20.11 -15.28
C SER A 576 -12.83 -19.88 -15.71
N LEU A 577 -13.10 -18.89 -16.57
CA LEU A 577 -14.42 -18.63 -17.16
C LEU A 577 -14.87 -19.81 -18.06
N ARG A 578 -13.99 -20.29 -18.96
CA ARG A 578 -14.29 -21.41 -19.86
C ARG A 578 -14.55 -22.73 -19.14
N ALA A 579 -14.03 -22.89 -17.93
CA ALA A 579 -14.28 -24.07 -17.10
C ALA A 579 -15.64 -24.05 -16.39
N ILE A 580 -16.42 -22.96 -16.48
CA ILE A 580 -17.78 -22.87 -15.99
C ILE A 580 -18.72 -23.44 -17.03
N ALA A 581 -19.50 -24.46 -16.66
CA ALA A 581 -20.37 -25.19 -17.58
C ALA A 581 -21.37 -24.28 -18.33
N ALA A 582 -21.77 -23.20 -17.74
CA ALA A 582 -22.69 -22.21 -18.32
C ALA A 582 -22.02 -21.24 -19.33
N VAL A 583 -20.72 -21.36 -19.58
CA VAL A 583 -19.97 -20.49 -20.51
C VAL A 583 -19.65 -21.25 -21.80
N ARG A 584 -20.10 -20.70 -22.92
CA ARG A 584 -19.78 -21.22 -24.27
C ARG A 584 -18.44 -20.66 -24.77
N GLN A 585 -18.22 -19.36 -24.62
CA GLN A 585 -17.00 -18.67 -25.01
C GLN A 585 -16.71 -17.53 -24.03
N ALA A 586 -15.44 -17.26 -23.80
CA ALA A 586 -15.02 -16.11 -22.98
C ALA A 586 -13.68 -15.55 -23.48
N VAL A 587 -13.57 -14.22 -23.44
CA VAL A 587 -12.36 -13.44 -23.68
C VAL A 587 -12.22 -12.40 -22.59
N VAL A 588 -11.01 -12.25 -22.03
CA VAL A 588 -10.71 -11.25 -21.02
C VAL A 588 -9.71 -10.23 -21.58
N LEU A 589 -10.00 -8.97 -21.36
CA LEU A 589 -9.23 -7.82 -21.81
C LEU A 589 -8.85 -6.93 -20.64
N ALA A 590 -7.63 -6.42 -20.64
CA ALA A 590 -7.25 -5.28 -19.82
C ALA A 590 -7.55 -4.01 -20.61
N ILE A 591 -8.38 -3.16 -20.05
CA ILE A 591 -8.82 -1.89 -20.63
C ILE A 591 -8.09 -0.78 -19.91
N ARG A 592 -7.43 0.10 -20.68
CA ARG A 592 -6.74 1.31 -20.16
C ARG A 592 -7.35 2.52 -20.83
N PRO A 593 -8.35 3.18 -20.24
CA PRO A 593 -8.89 4.44 -20.78
C PRO A 593 -7.88 5.58 -20.58
N GLU A 594 -7.94 6.61 -21.43
CA GLU A 594 -7.21 7.86 -21.19
C GLU A 594 -7.69 8.49 -19.88
N ASN A 595 -6.75 8.83 -19.00
CA ASN A 595 -6.99 9.47 -17.70
C ASN A 595 -7.83 8.65 -16.69
N ARG A 596 -7.87 7.32 -16.83
CA ARG A 596 -8.54 6.42 -15.88
C ARG A 596 -7.67 5.20 -15.58
N GLU A 597 -7.94 4.55 -14.45
CA GLU A 597 -7.28 3.31 -14.06
C GLU A 597 -7.60 2.17 -15.02
N ALA A 598 -6.62 1.27 -15.19
CA ALA A 598 -6.81 0.06 -15.94
C ALA A 598 -7.73 -0.92 -15.19
N PHE A 599 -8.58 -1.63 -15.92
CA PHE A 599 -9.49 -2.63 -15.36
C PHE A 599 -9.63 -3.86 -16.25
N LEU A 600 -10.14 -4.96 -15.68
CA LEU A 600 -10.44 -6.18 -16.42
C LEU A 600 -11.89 -6.14 -16.93
N CYS A 601 -12.05 -6.45 -18.22
CA CYS A 601 -13.35 -6.64 -18.87
C CYS A 601 -13.46 -8.07 -19.41
N ALA A 602 -14.47 -8.83 -18.98
CA ALA A 602 -14.79 -10.15 -19.50
C ALA A 602 -15.92 -10.06 -20.53
N CYS A 603 -15.66 -10.48 -21.78
CA CYS A 603 -16.67 -10.67 -22.82
C CYS A 603 -17.06 -12.15 -22.86
N VAL A 604 -18.28 -12.47 -22.47
CA VAL A 604 -18.75 -13.85 -22.24
C VAL A 604 -19.95 -14.15 -23.10
N VAL A 605 -19.93 -15.32 -23.75
CA VAL A 605 -21.12 -15.89 -24.40
C VAL A 605 -21.69 -16.96 -23.48
N PRO A 606 -22.79 -16.66 -22.75
CA PRO A 606 -23.38 -17.61 -21.82
C PRO A 606 -24.21 -18.69 -22.59
N LEU A 607 -24.41 -19.83 -21.99
CA LEU A 607 -25.50 -20.70 -22.27
C LEU A 607 -26.74 -20.15 -21.55
N ASP A 608 -27.92 -20.26 -22.15
CA ASP A 608 -29.21 -19.66 -21.77
C ASP A 608 -29.36 -19.15 -20.31
N GLY A 609 -29.42 -17.83 -20.12
CA GLY A 609 -29.93 -17.19 -18.91
C GLY A 609 -28.98 -17.10 -17.68
N ALA A 610 -27.81 -17.70 -17.69
CA ALA A 610 -26.96 -17.95 -16.50
C ALA A 610 -25.97 -16.82 -16.12
N ARG A 611 -26.34 -15.54 -16.24
CA ARG A 611 -25.38 -14.40 -16.04
C ARG A 611 -24.84 -14.31 -14.61
N GLU A 612 -25.71 -14.31 -13.61
CA GLU A 612 -25.35 -14.18 -12.19
C GLU A 612 -24.57 -15.41 -11.72
N GLU A 613 -25.01 -16.60 -12.15
CA GLU A 613 -24.36 -17.87 -11.84
C GLU A 613 -22.89 -17.93 -12.33
N ILE A 614 -22.60 -17.32 -13.51
CA ILE A 614 -21.26 -17.25 -14.07
C ILE A 614 -20.37 -16.34 -13.20
N VAL A 615 -20.86 -15.20 -12.77
CA VAL A 615 -20.10 -14.24 -11.93
C VAL A 615 -19.79 -14.87 -10.57
N ASP A 616 -20.79 -15.49 -9.93
CA ASP A 616 -20.62 -16.10 -8.61
C ASP A 616 -19.69 -17.32 -8.67
N ALA A 617 -19.81 -18.16 -9.70
CA ALA A 617 -18.91 -19.28 -9.90
C ALA A 617 -17.45 -18.82 -10.13
N LEU A 618 -17.24 -17.70 -10.80
CA LEU A 618 -15.90 -17.13 -10.99
C LEU A 618 -15.34 -16.57 -9.67
N LYS A 619 -16.15 -15.82 -8.91
CA LYS A 619 -15.77 -15.30 -7.58
C LYS A 619 -15.37 -16.41 -6.61
N ALA A 620 -16.01 -17.58 -6.69
CA ALA A 620 -15.67 -18.72 -5.85
C ALA A 620 -14.32 -19.39 -6.22
N LYS A 621 -13.81 -19.13 -7.43
CA LYS A 621 -12.57 -19.76 -7.95
C LYS A 621 -11.35 -18.84 -7.91
N LEU A 622 -11.55 -17.55 -8.23
CA LEU A 622 -10.46 -16.59 -8.38
C LEU A 622 -10.37 -15.64 -7.19
N PRO A 623 -9.16 -15.17 -6.87
CA PRO A 623 -8.98 -14.06 -5.93
C PRO A 623 -9.75 -12.81 -6.40
N PRO A 624 -10.21 -11.95 -5.50
CA PRO A 624 -11.01 -10.77 -5.85
C PRO A 624 -10.35 -9.86 -6.91
N TYR A 625 -9.03 -9.68 -6.86
CA TYR A 625 -8.29 -8.84 -7.81
C TYR A 625 -8.19 -9.41 -9.23
N MET A 626 -8.46 -10.71 -9.42
CA MET A 626 -8.50 -11.38 -10.74
C MET A 626 -9.90 -11.44 -11.33
N VAL A 627 -10.94 -11.13 -10.54
CA VAL A 627 -12.32 -11.11 -11.03
C VAL A 627 -12.51 -9.84 -11.86
N PRO A 628 -12.94 -9.96 -13.15
CA PRO A 628 -13.23 -8.80 -13.98
C PRO A 628 -14.25 -7.88 -13.31
N SER A 629 -13.98 -6.57 -13.31
CA SER A 629 -14.94 -5.57 -12.80
C SER A 629 -16.08 -5.30 -13.78
N VAL A 630 -15.88 -5.61 -15.06
CA VAL A 630 -16.88 -5.45 -16.10
C VAL A 630 -17.14 -6.79 -16.80
N PHE A 631 -18.41 -7.19 -16.85
CA PHE A 631 -18.86 -8.38 -17.60
C PHE A 631 -19.78 -7.93 -18.75
N ARG A 632 -19.38 -8.29 -19.97
CA ARG A 632 -20.18 -8.14 -21.17
C ARG A 632 -20.72 -9.49 -21.60
N PHE A 633 -22.03 -9.62 -21.63
CA PHE A 633 -22.68 -10.85 -22.07
C PHE A 633 -23.18 -10.67 -23.51
N GLU A 634 -22.50 -11.38 -24.41
CA GLU A 634 -22.72 -11.29 -25.86
C GLU A 634 -23.45 -12.55 -26.38
N ARG A 635 -24.15 -12.43 -27.49
CA ARG A 635 -24.72 -13.61 -28.19
C ARG A 635 -23.63 -14.41 -28.91
N GLU A 636 -22.65 -13.71 -29.47
CA GLU A 636 -21.46 -14.24 -30.12
C GLU A 636 -20.31 -13.23 -30.03
N LEU A 637 -19.08 -13.72 -30.02
CA LEU A 637 -17.90 -12.86 -30.04
C LEU A 637 -17.56 -12.47 -31.49
N PRO A 638 -17.19 -11.21 -31.75
CA PRO A 638 -16.76 -10.79 -33.08
C PRO A 638 -15.53 -11.57 -33.50
N GLN A 639 -15.48 -11.99 -34.77
CA GLN A 639 -14.40 -12.77 -35.34
C GLN A 639 -13.75 -12.04 -36.50
N LEU A 640 -12.45 -12.18 -36.60
CA LEU A 640 -11.67 -11.82 -37.77
C LEU A 640 -12.01 -12.79 -38.95
N PRO A 641 -11.72 -12.41 -40.20
CA PRO A 641 -11.88 -13.32 -41.34
C PRO A 641 -11.18 -14.67 -41.18
N SER A 642 -10.15 -14.74 -40.34
CA SER A 642 -9.42 -15.95 -39.98
C SER A 642 -10.14 -16.88 -39.01
N GLY A 643 -11.35 -16.53 -38.55
CA GLY A 643 -12.11 -17.26 -37.52
C GLY A 643 -11.62 -17.04 -36.08
N LYS A 644 -10.56 -16.24 -35.84
CA LYS A 644 -10.09 -15.86 -34.51
C LYS A 644 -10.95 -14.72 -33.95
N VAL A 645 -11.11 -14.69 -32.63
CA VAL A 645 -11.84 -13.58 -31.97
C VAL A 645 -11.14 -12.24 -32.22
N ASP A 646 -11.91 -11.23 -32.65
CA ASP A 646 -11.45 -9.85 -32.86
C ASP A 646 -11.38 -9.11 -31.53
N ARG A 647 -10.23 -9.24 -30.87
CA ARG A 647 -9.99 -8.60 -29.56
C ARG A 647 -9.87 -7.08 -29.64
N ASN A 648 -9.46 -6.52 -30.78
CA ASN A 648 -9.36 -5.09 -30.94
C ASN A 648 -10.74 -4.45 -30.99
N ARG A 649 -11.66 -5.04 -31.74
CA ARG A 649 -13.05 -4.60 -31.79
C ARG A 649 -13.73 -4.71 -30.41
N LEU A 650 -13.46 -5.78 -29.67
CA LEU A 650 -13.97 -5.92 -28.29
C LEU A 650 -13.38 -4.84 -27.36
N ARG A 651 -12.08 -4.51 -27.52
CA ARG A 651 -11.45 -3.46 -26.73
C ARG A 651 -12.05 -2.08 -27.01
N GLU A 652 -12.27 -1.75 -28.28
CA GLU A 652 -12.92 -0.49 -28.67
C GLU A 652 -14.36 -0.41 -28.12
N GLN A 653 -15.07 -1.51 -28.14
CA GLN A 653 -16.42 -1.58 -27.57
C GLN A 653 -16.38 -1.38 -26.04
N CYS A 654 -15.42 -2.00 -25.34
CA CYS A 654 -15.25 -1.82 -23.88
C CYS A 654 -14.79 -0.40 -23.50
N LEU A 655 -14.02 0.28 -24.38
CA LEU A 655 -13.59 1.69 -24.17
C LEU A 655 -14.71 2.69 -24.40
N ASN A 656 -15.57 2.42 -25.40
CA ASN A 656 -16.62 3.35 -25.83
C ASN A 656 -17.93 3.21 -25.03
N GLU A 657 -18.08 2.15 -24.26
CA GLU A 657 -19.25 1.99 -23.40
C GLU A 657 -18.97 2.60 -22.02
N THR A 658 -19.59 3.74 -21.77
CA THR A 658 -19.90 4.14 -20.39
C THR A 658 -20.77 3.04 -19.78
N PRO A 659 -20.54 2.61 -18.53
CA PRO A 659 -21.43 1.68 -17.85
C PRO A 659 -22.87 2.19 -18.02
N ARG A 660 -23.74 1.41 -18.65
CA ARG A 660 -25.14 1.81 -18.80
C ARG A 660 -25.79 1.70 -17.43
N ALA A 661 -26.41 2.80 -17.00
CA ALA A 661 -27.41 2.72 -15.94
C ALA A 661 -28.39 1.60 -16.29
N SER A 662 -28.82 0.84 -15.31
CA SER A 662 -29.87 -0.15 -15.50
C SER A 662 -31.08 0.56 -16.15
N GLU A 663 -31.82 -0.12 -17.02
CA GLU A 663 -33.06 0.42 -17.62
C GLU A 663 -34.07 0.91 -16.57
N HIS A 664 -33.79 0.67 -15.29
CA HIS A 664 -34.58 1.02 -14.10
C HIS A 664 -33.78 1.87 -13.10
N ALA A 665 -32.83 2.71 -13.58
CA ALA A 665 -32.05 3.58 -12.71
C ALA A 665 -32.96 4.47 -11.85
N LEU A 666 -33.06 4.15 -10.56
CA LEU A 666 -33.82 4.92 -9.58
C LEU A 666 -32.99 6.13 -9.14
N ALA A 667 -33.50 7.34 -9.31
CA ALA A 667 -32.82 8.55 -8.88
C ALA A 667 -32.72 8.64 -7.33
N PRO A 668 -31.67 9.31 -6.79
CA PRO A 668 -31.51 9.53 -5.37
C PRO A 668 -32.73 10.23 -4.73
N ARG A 669 -33.28 9.64 -3.68
CA ARG A 669 -34.53 10.07 -3.02
C ARG A 669 -34.29 10.89 -1.75
N SER A 670 -33.24 10.50 -0.96
CA SER A 670 -32.88 11.15 0.29
C SER A 670 -31.69 12.12 0.10
N PRO A 671 -31.48 13.09 1.03
CA PRO A 671 -30.28 13.94 1.01
C PRO A 671 -28.99 13.10 1.12
N LEU A 672 -29.03 11.98 1.84
CA LEU A 672 -27.90 11.08 2.02
C LEU A 672 -27.58 10.31 0.73
N GLU A 673 -28.62 9.76 0.06
CA GLU A 673 -28.48 9.14 -1.24
C GLU A 673 -27.89 10.11 -2.28
N ARG A 674 -28.32 11.37 -2.28
CA ARG A 674 -27.78 12.41 -3.18
C ARG A 674 -26.29 12.65 -2.94
N ARG A 675 -25.90 12.83 -1.67
CA ARG A 675 -24.49 13.04 -1.33
C ARG A 675 -23.62 11.83 -1.68
N LEU A 676 -24.10 10.62 -1.43
CA LEU A 676 -23.41 9.39 -1.85
C LEU A 676 -23.31 9.33 -3.38
N ALA A 677 -24.38 9.63 -4.11
CA ALA A 677 -24.38 9.62 -5.57
C ALA A 677 -23.41 10.66 -6.16
N GLU A 678 -23.31 11.84 -5.58
CA GLU A 678 -22.32 12.87 -5.97
C GLU A 678 -20.89 12.34 -5.81
N VAL A 679 -20.55 11.79 -4.64
CA VAL A 679 -19.21 11.23 -4.37
C VAL A 679 -18.92 10.03 -5.27
N PHE A 680 -19.89 9.15 -5.47
CA PHE A 680 -19.77 8.01 -6.38
C PHE A 680 -19.53 8.47 -7.82
N GLY A 681 -20.29 9.46 -8.30
CA GLY A 681 -20.15 10.02 -9.65
C GLY A 681 -18.77 10.63 -9.90
N GLU A 682 -18.27 11.41 -8.95
CA GLU A 682 -16.94 12.02 -9.02
C GLU A 682 -15.83 10.96 -9.05
N VAL A 683 -15.93 9.92 -8.24
CA VAL A 683 -14.90 8.88 -8.16
C VAL A 683 -15.02 7.87 -9.30
N LEU A 684 -16.23 7.49 -9.71
CA LEU A 684 -16.46 6.62 -10.87
C LEU A 684 -16.19 7.35 -12.20
N GLY A 685 -16.33 8.70 -12.21
CA GLY A 685 -16.11 9.55 -13.37
C GLY A 685 -17.30 9.54 -14.36
N HIS A 686 -18.49 9.18 -13.90
CA HIS A 686 -19.76 9.27 -14.64
C HIS A 686 -20.96 9.24 -13.69
N ASP A 687 -22.06 9.85 -14.12
CA ASP A 687 -23.31 9.94 -13.35
C ASP A 687 -24.40 8.97 -13.88
N ALA A 688 -24.03 8.05 -14.76
CA ALA A 688 -24.96 7.13 -15.42
C ALA A 688 -25.24 5.91 -14.54
N PHE A 689 -25.85 6.12 -13.36
CA PHE A 689 -26.27 5.05 -12.43
C PHE A 689 -27.45 5.50 -11.55
N GLY A 690 -28.16 4.52 -11.00
CA GLY A 690 -29.21 4.74 -10.00
C GLY A 690 -28.79 4.22 -8.61
N VAL A 691 -29.64 4.48 -7.61
CA VAL A 691 -29.34 4.09 -6.22
C VAL A 691 -29.34 2.59 -5.98
N LEU A 692 -29.90 1.80 -6.90
CA LEU A 692 -29.95 0.34 -6.82
C LEU A 692 -28.81 -0.34 -7.57
N ASP A 693 -28.02 0.41 -8.33
CA ASP A 693 -26.92 -0.16 -9.10
C ASP A 693 -25.76 -0.52 -8.17
N ASP A 694 -25.19 -1.71 -8.39
CA ASP A 694 -24.07 -2.21 -7.61
C ASP A 694 -22.78 -1.46 -7.97
N PHE A 695 -22.09 -0.95 -6.96
CA PHE A 695 -20.84 -0.18 -7.09
C PHE A 695 -19.80 -0.90 -7.95
N PHE A 696 -19.62 -2.20 -7.72
CA PHE A 696 -18.61 -2.98 -8.46
C PHE A 696 -19.05 -3.23 -9.90
N ALA A 697 -20.36 -3.40 -10.15
CA ALA A 697 -20.93 -3.49 -11.50
C ALA A 697 -20.79 -2.19 -12.29
N LEU A 698 -20.79 -1.04 -11.60
CA LEU A 698 -20.53 0.29 -12.19
C LEU A 698 -19.03 0.55 -12.49
N GLY A 699 -18.16 -0.44 -12.27
CA GLY A 699 -16.72 -0.28 -12.43
C GLY A 699 -16.03 0.26 -11.18
N GLY A 700 -16.67 0.17 -10.02
CA GLY A 700 -16.07 0.37 -8.70
C GLY A 700 -15.08 -0.73 -8.35
N ASP A 701 -14.11 -0.41 -7.52
CA ASP A 701 -13.06 -1.31 -7.06
C ASP A 701 -12.55 -0.88 -5.69
N SER A 702 -11.60 -1.63 -5.12
CA SER A 702 -11.05 -1.38 -3.79
C SER A 702 -10.48 0.03 -3.62
N PHE A 703 -9.74 0.54 -4.61
CA PHE A 703 -9.15 1.88 -4.53
C PHE A 703 -10.20 2.98 -4.68
N LYS A 704 -11.17 2.78 -5.55
CA LYS A 704 -12.31 3.69 -5.66
C LYS A 704 -13.16 3.68 -4.39
N ALA A 705 -13.34 2.53 -3.76
CA ALA A 705 -14.00 2.44 -2.46
C ALA A 705 -13.22 3.23 -1.38
N ILE A 706 -11.89 3.12 -1.35
CA ILE A 706 -11.03 3.92 -0.47
C ILE A 706 -11.20 5.42 -0.75
N ARG A 707 -11.20 5.83 -2.03
CA ARG A 707 -11.40 7.23 -2.43
C ARG A 707 -12.80 7.74 -2.07
N ILE A 708 -13.83 6.92 -2.23
CA ILE A 708 -15.21 7.26 -1.81
C ILE A 708 -15.25 7.45 -0.30
N ALA A 709 -14.71 6.52 0.48
CA ALA A 709 -14.70 6.61 1.93
C ALA A 709 -13.90 7.84 2.40
N ALA A 710 -12.73 8.08 1.83
CA ALA A 710 -11.91 9.26 2.13
C ALA A 710 -12.63 10.57 1.79
N LYS A 711 -13.26 10.65 0.62
CA LYS A 711 -13.96 11.86 0.16
C LYS A 711 -15.29 12.10 0.87
N TYR A 712 -16.02 11.05 1.17
CA TYR A 712 -17.26 11.15 1.96
C TYR A 712 -16.96 11.55 3.41
N GLY A 713 -15.88 11.00 3.97
CA GLY A 713 -15.46 11.16 5.36
C GLY A 713 -16.28 10.27 6.33
N PRO A 714 -15.90 10.26 7.62
CA PRO A 714 -16.65 9.53 8.63
C PRO A 714 -18.16 9.89 8.65
N PRO A 715 -19.09 8.92 8.87
CA PRO A 715 -18.82 7.57 9.40
C PRO A 715 -18.64 6.47 8.34
N LEU A 716 -18.48 6.80 7.04
CA LEU A 716 -18.37 5.79 5.98
C LEU A 716 -16.99 5.13 6.02
N GLU A 717 -16.97 3.80 6.23
CA GLU A 717 -15.79 2.96 6.11
C GLU A 717 -15.76 2.24 4.76
N VAL A 718 -14.56 1.87 4.31
CA VAL A 718 -14.39 1.13 3.05
C VAL A 718 -15.14 -0.21 3.07
N THR A 719 -15.16 -0.88 4.21
CA THR A 719 -15.89 -2.13 4.44
C THR A 719 -17.39 -2.00 4.24
N ASP A 720 -17.97 -0.83 4.57
CA ASP A 720 -19.41 -0.59 4.39
C ASP A 720 -19.80 -0.64 2.91
N ILE A 721 -18.90 -0.18 2.01
CA ILE A 721 -19.14 -0.22 0.55
C ILE A 721 -19.12 -1.66 0.03
N TYR A 722 -18.29 -2.54 0.64
CA TYR A 722 -18.26 -3.95 0.28
C TYR A 722 -19.51 -4.70 0.78
N ASP A 723 -19.92 -4.42 2.00
CA ASP A 723 -21.09 -5.08 2.62
C ASP A 723 -22.41 -4.53 2.06
N HIS A 724 -22.41 -3.28 1.59
CA HIS A 724 -23.58 -2.56 1.07
C HIS A 724 -23.26 -1.87 -0.27
N PRO A 725 -23.05 -2.64 -1.37
CA PRO A 725 -22.49 -2.12 -2.59
C PRO A 725 -23.42 -1.23 -3.43
N THR A 726 -24.65 -0.96 -2.98
CA THR A 726 -25.57 -0.04 -3.65
C THR A 726 -25.77 1.23 -2.80
N ILE A 727 -26.01 2.35 -3.45
CA ILE A 727 -26.24 3.64 -2.74
C ILE A 727 -27.43 3.53 -1.78
N GLU A 728 -28.49 2.84 -2.17
CA GLU A 728 -29.66 2.61 -1.31
C GLU A 728 -29.31 1.81 -0.05
N ALA A 729 -28.63 0.67 -0.22
CA ALA A 729 -28.22 -0.19 0.89
C ALA A 729 -27.21 0.52 1.81
N LEU A 730 -26.26 1.25 1.22
CA LEU A 730 -25.24 2.01 1.93
C LEU A 730 -25.88 3.18 2.73
N ALA A 731 -26.78 3.94 2.10
CA ALA A 731 -27.53 4.98 2.78
C ALA A 731 -28.37 4.42 3.92
N ALA A 732 -29.08 3.30 3.70
CA ALA A 732 -29.85 2.63 4.73
C ALA A 732 -28.97 2.07 5.86
N HIS A 733 -27.75 1.62 5.57
CA HIS A 733 -26.76 1.23 6.55
C HIS A 733 -26.31 2.43 7.38
N LEU A 734 -25.89 3.52 6.72
CA LEU A 734 -25.46 4.76 7.39
C LEU A 734 -26.59 5.45 8.19
N GLU A 735 -27.85 5.27 7.80
CA GLU A 735 -29.01 5.74 8.56
C GLU A 735 -29.33 4.85 9.77
N ARG A 736 -29.07 3.55 9.66
CA ARG A 736 -29.25 2.55 10.73
C ARG A 736 -28.03 2.45 11.63
N ALA A 737 -26.83 2.73 11.09
CA ALA A 737 -25.64 2.84 11.91
C ALA A 737 -25.94 3.84 13.02
N PRO A 738 -25.79 3.47 14.32
CA PRO A 738 -26.04 4.42 15.36
C PRO A 738 -25.19 5.64 15.03
N ARG A 739 -25.80 6.81 14.88
CA ARG A 739 -25.14 8.10 14.86
C ARG A 739 -24.34 8.22 16.14
N ALA A 740 -23.12 7.73 16.09
CA ALA A 740 -22.13 8.05 17.10
C ALA A 740 -20.76 7.53 16.61
N GLU A 741 -19.90 8.44 16.24
CA GLU A 741 -18.62 8.35 16.92
C GLU A 741 -18.98 8.13 18.38
N ARG A 742 -18.67 6.96 18.94
CA ARG A 742 -18.91 6.72 20.37
C ARG A 742 -18.27 7.88 21.10
N SER A 743 -19.06 8.57 21.90
CA SER A 743 -18.59 9.71 22.72
C SER A 743 -17.61 9.25 23.79
N ILE A 744 -17.40 7.94 23.93
CA ILE A 744 -16.45 7.33 24.86
C ILE A 744 -15.54 6.32 24.16
N VAL A 745 -14.30 6.23 24.65
CA VAL A 745 -13.27 5.24 24.25
C VAL A 745 -12.90 4.44 25.48
N GLN A 746 -12.94 3.12 25.40
CA GLN A 746 -12.45 2.26 26.48
C GLN A 746 -10.91 2.30 26.50
N MET A 747 -10.34 2.69 27.64
CA MET A 747 -8.90 2.88 27.81
C MET A 747 -8.24 1.71 28.54
N ALA A 748 -8.90 1.09 29.52
CA ALA A 748 -8.38 -0.03 30.27
C ALA A 748 -9.51 -0.78 30.99
N GLY A 749 -9.22 -2.01 31.44
CA GLY A 749 -10.14 -2.87 32.19
C GLY A 749 -11.24 -3.46 31.31
N ASP A 750 -11.69 -4.68 31.62
CA ASP A 750 -12.79 -5.33 30.91
C ASP A 750 -14.12 -5.04 31.65
N PRO A 751 -15.12 -4.38 31.00
CA PRO A 751 -16.42 -4.11 31.61
C PRO A 751 -17.14 -5.36 32.09
N ALA A 752 -16.86 -6.54 31.53
CA ALA A 752 -17.48 -7.81 31.94
C ALA A 752 -16.95 -8.31 33.30
N THR A 753 -15.75 -7.92 33.69
CA THR A 753 -15.09 -8.37 34.92
C THR A 753 -14.88 -7.25 35.95
N ALA A 754 -14.96 -5.99 35.51
CA ALA A 754 -14.81 -4.82 36.37
C ALA A 754 -15.95 -4.66 37.38
N LYS A 755 -15.66 -4.01 38.51
CA LYS A 755 -16.65 -3.71 39.56
C LYS A 755 -17.30 -2.34 39.40
N ALA A 756 -16.66 -1.42 38.69
CA ALA A 756 -17.19 -0.10 38.36
C ALA A 756 -16.59 0.46 37.08
N ALA A 757 -17.25 1.48 36.51
CA ALA A 757 -16.79 2.26 35.37
C ALA A 757 -16.24 3.62 35.85
N LEU A 758 -15.03 3.98 35.41
CA LEU A 758 -14.46 5.29 35.60
C LEU A 758 -14.55 6.03 34.25
N VAL A 759 -15.26 7.13 34.22
CA VAL A 759 -15.44 8.00 33.04
C VAL A 759 -14.54 9.22 33.17
N CYS A 760 -13.64 9.41 32.22
CA CYS A 760 -12.61 10.43 32.24
C CYS A 760 -12.88 11.53 31.22
N ILE A 761 -12.89 12.79 31.62
CA ILE A 761 -13.11 13.98 30.78
C ILE A 761 -11.87 14.87 30.88
N ALA A 762 -11.25 15.15 29.73
CA ALA A 762 -9.97 15.85 29.64
C ALA A 762 -10.12 17.36 29.94
N ASN A 763 -8.97 18.02 30.13
CA ASN A 763 -8.83 19.48 30.17
C ASN A 763 -9.03 20.10 28.77
N ALA A 764 -9.08 21.43 28.69
CA ALA A 764 -9.23 22.13 27.41
C ALA A 764 -8.14 21.74 26.40
N ALA A 765 -8.55 21.55 25.15
CA ALA A 765 -7.76 20.99 24.05
C ALA A 765 -7.20 19.59 24.33
N GLY A 766 -7.74 18.88 25.32
CA GLY A 766 -7.37 17.50 25.63
C GLY A 766 -8.33 16.48 25.01
N GLY A 767 -7.94 15.18 25.06
CA GLY A 767 -8.71 14.07 24.58
C GLY A 767 -8.32 12.75 25.24
N PRO A 768 -8.79 11.61 24.74
CA PRO A 768 -8.49 10.28 25.30
C PRO A 768 -7.00 10.01 25.54
N VAL A 769 -6.12 10.52 24.68
CA VAL A 769 -4.65 10.35 24.78
C VAL A 769 -4.10 10.83 26.14
N ASN A 770 -4.72 11.83 26.77
CA ASN A 770 -4.26 12.37 28.04
C ASN A 770 -4.39 11.35 29.21
N PHE A 771 -5.19 10.29 29.02
CA PHE A 771 -5.47 9.30 30.05
C PHE A 771 -4.66 8.01 29.94
N VAL A 772 -3.83 7.86 28.92
CA VAL A 772 -3.11 6.61 28.62
C VAL A 772 -2.24 6.15 29.82
N GLU A 773 -1.40 7.03 30.36
CA GLU A 773 -0.50 6.68 31.47
C GLU A 773 -1.26 6.40 32.77
N MET A 774 -2.29 7.17 33.06
CA MET A 774 -3.15 6.96 34.21
C MET A 774 -3.92 5.64 34.10
N SER A 775 -4.46 5.35 32.90
CA SER A 775 -5.20 4.10 32.65
C SER A 775 -4.32 2.86 32.80
N ARG A 776 -3.07 2.93 32.32
CA ARG A 776 -2.06 1.90 32.51
C ARG A 776 -1.76 1.67 33.98
N ALA A 777 -1.52 2.77 34.75
CA ALA A 777 -1.29 2.70 36.16
C ALA A 777 -2.50 2.12 36.95
N MET A 778 -3.71 2.34 36.48
CA MET A 778 -4.92 1.74 37.06
C MET A 778 -5.04 0.25 36.78
N ALA A 779 -4.71 -0.20 35.59
CA ALA A 779 -4.70 -1.62 35.24
C ALA A 779 -3.70 -2.40 36.08
N GLU A 780 -2.52 -1.84 36.36
CA GLU A 780 -1.47 -2.43 37.18
C GLU A 780 -1.86 -2.54 38.66
N GLN A 781 -2.65 -1.61 39.18
CA GLN A 781 -2.88 -1.48 40.62
C GLN A 781 -4.13 -2.19 41.18
N ALA A 782 -5.15 -2.37 40.37
CA ALA A 782 -6.42 -2.86 40.95
C ALA A 782 -7.28 -3.74 40.04
N GLY A 783 -7.21 -3.72 38.72
CA GLY A 783 -8.04 -4.53 37.82
C GLY A 783 -9.59 -4.42 38.06
N GLU A 784 -10.04 -3.56 38.99
CA GLU A 784 -11.43 -3.46 39.42
C GLU A 784 -12.26 -2.43 38.68
N LEU A 785 -11.59 -1.53 37.91
CA LEU A 785 -12.26 -0.45 37.19
C LEU A 785 -12.08 -0.59 35.67
N ALA A 786 -13.19 -0.49 34.94
CA ALA A 786 -13.20 -0.26 33.51
C ALA A 786 -13.10 1.26 33.27
N VAL A 787 -12.06 1.69 32.57
CA VAL A 787 -11.75 3.10 32.30
C VAL A 787 -12.23 3.50 30.94
N PHE A 788 -13.05 4.55 30.86
CA PHE A 788 -13.56 5.14 29.63
C PHE A 788 -13.14 6.60 29.53
N ALA A 789 -12.61 7.05 28.40
CA ALA A 789 -12.32 8.46 28.15
C ALA A 789 -13.34 9.07 27.19
N VAL A 790 -13.78 10.28 27.48
CA VAL A 790 -14.74 11.01 26.65
C VAL A 790 -14.02 11.64 25.46
N LYS A 791 -14.53 11.39 24.25
CA LYS A 791 -14.14 12.04 23.01
C LYS A 791 -15.09 13.21 22.76
N LEU A 792 -14.56 14.42 22.63
CA LEU A 792 -15.36 15.62 22.41
C LEU A 792 -15.40 15.95 20.91
N PRO A 793 -16.54 15.76 20.22
CA PRO A 793 -16.76 16.37 18.92
C PRO A 793 -16.97 17.88 19.11
N ARG A 794 -16.09 18.71 18.56
CA ARG A 794 -16.17 20.17 18.65
C ARG A 794 -16.91 20.73 17.45
N ASN A 795 -18.25 20.74 17.53
CA ASN A 795 -19.10 21.24 16.46
C ASN A 795 -19.08 22.77 16.42
N ALA A 796 -19.26 23.36 15.24
CA ALA A 796 -19.39 24.81 15.12
C ALA A 796 -20.66 25.29 15.85
N VAL A 797 -20.49 26.24 16.77
CA VAL A 797 -21.53 26.85 17.60
C VAL A 797 -21.40 28.38 17.53
N ASP A 798 -22.50 29.10 17.44
CA ASP A 798 -22.52 30.55 17.18
C ASP A 798 -22.98 31.44 18.38
N SER A 799 -23.53 30.83 19.41
CA SER A 799 -24.08 31.57 20.55
C SER A 799 -23.99 30.80 21.87
N ASP A 800 -24.06 31.51 22.99
CA ASP A 800 -24.05 30.91 24.33
C ASP A 800 -25.27 30.00 24.56
N ALA A 801 -26.42 30.31 23.96
CA ALA A 801 -27.61 29.45 24.04
C ALA A 801 -27.39 28.15 23.24
N ALA A 802 -26.81 28.21 22.05
CA ALA A 802 -26.45 27.05 21.27
C ALA A 802 -25.35 26.23 21.97
N MET A 803 -24.35 26.85 22.60
CA MET A 803 -23.35 26.16 23.38
C MET A 803 -23.93 25.43 24.59
N LEU A 804 -24.90 26.01 25.30
CA LEU A 804 -25.59 25.34 26.41
C LEU A 804 -26.38 24.11 25.94
N ALA A 805 -27.04 24.23 24.80
CA ALA A 805 -27.72 23.09 24.15
C ALA A 805 -26.71 22.00 23.75
N GLU A 806 -25.54 22.39 23.24
CA GLU A 806 -24.47 21.46 22.87
C GLU A 806 -23.90 20.72 24.09
N VAL A 807 -23.66 21.39 25.22
CA VAL A 807 -23.27 20.72 26.49
C VAL A 807 -24.30 19.67 26.90
N THR A 808 -25.59 19.99 26.77
CA THR A 808 -26.68 19.07 27.09
C THR A 808 -26.67 17.88 26.13
N ARG A 809 -26.49 18.11 24.85
CA ARG A 809 -26.40 17.06 23.82
C ARG A 809 -25.20 16.13 24.08
N LEU A 810 -24.04 16.68 24.38
CA LEU A 810 -22.82 15.92 24.71
C LEU A 810 -23.02 15.08 25.98
N ALA A 811 -23.61 15.63 27.02
CA ALA A 811 -23.91 14.87 28.24
C ALA A 811 -24.86 13.70 27.97
N HIS A 812 -25.91 13.89 27.15
CA HIS A 812 -26.79 12.81 26.71
C HIS A 812 -26.03 11.72 25.93
N ALA A 813 -25.22 12.09 24.95
CA ALA A 813 -24.48 11.15 24.12
C ALA A 813 -23.47 10.31 24.96
N VAL A 814 -22.73 10.97 25.87
CA VAL A 814 -21.81 10.26 26.78
C VAL A 814 -22.59 9.26 27.69
N CYS A 815 -23.74 9.66 28.20
CA CYS A 815 -24.57 8.77 29.04
C CYS A 815 -25.16 7.62 28.24
N ASP A 816 -25.62 7.85 26.98
CA ASP A 816 -26.14 6.80 26.11
C ASP A 816 -25.07 5.73 25.84
N ASP A 817 -23.88 6.16 25.43
CA ASP A 817 -22.75 5.26 25.12
C ASP A 817 -22.26 4.51 26.36
N LEU A 818 -22.16 5.20 27.50
CA LEU A 818 -21.67 4.61 28.73
C LEU A 818 -22.63 3.53 29.25
N LEU A 819 -23.94 3.82 29.27
CA LEU A 819 -24.94 2.88 29.73
C LEU A 819 -25.13 1.69 28.79
N ALA A 820 -24.86 1.89 27.49
CA ALA A 820 -24.80 0.81 26.51
C ALA A 820 -23.53 -0.04 26.68
N ALA A 821 -22.40 0.57 27.06
CA ALA A 821 -21.13 -0.12 27.23
C ALA A 821 -21.00 -0.89 28.55
N SER A 822 -21.64 -0.40 29.61
CA SER A 822 -21.55 -1.04 30.93
C SER A 822 -22.77 -0.73 31.79
N GLY A 823 -23.27 -1.73 32.54
CA GLY A 823 -24.28 -1.58 33.63
C GLY A 823 -23.63 -1.39 35.00
N LEU A 824 -22.39 -1.01 35.08
CA LEU A 824 -21.59 -0.92 36.31
C LEU A 824 -21.89 0.37 37.10
N PRO A 825 -21.62 0.39 38.41
CA PRO A 825 -21.55 1.63 39.20
C PRO A 825 -20.53 2.60 38.58
N ILE A 826 -20.82 3.89 38.57
CA ILE A 826 -20.08 4.89 37.81
C ILE A 826 -19.33 5.87 38.73
N ILE A 827 -18.06 6.16 38.41
CA ILE A 827 -17.33 7.32 38.94
C ILE A 827 -17.00 8.22 37.74
N VAL A 828 -17.15 9.52 37.87
CA VAL A 828 -16.76 10.49 36.85
C VAL A 828 -15.52 11.26 37.34
N PHE A 829 -14.47 11.28 36.51
CA PHE A 829 -13.28 12.10 36.74
C PHE A 829 -13.17 13.15 35.64
N ALA A 830 -12.83 14.37 36.01
CA ALA A 830 -12.51 15.41 35.05
C ALA A 830 -11.36 16.29 35.53
N GLN A 831 -10.59 16.83 34.57
CA GLN A 831 -9.53 17.79 34.86
C GLN A 831 -9.85 19.18 34.28
N CYS A 832 -9.60 20.24 35.07
CA CYS A 832 -9.69 21.63 34.66
C CYS A 832 -11.08 21.98 34.05
N ASN A 833 -11.12 22.52 32.84
CA ASN A 833 -12.35 22.91 32.14
C ASN A 833 -13.30 21.72 31.85
N GLY A 834 -12.79 20.49 31.77
CA GLY A 834 -13.61 19.28 31.66
C GLY A 834 -14.59 19.09 32.82
N SER A 835 -14.35 19.75 33.97
CA SER A 835 -15.23 19.72 35.14
C SER A 835 -16.65 20.23 34.83
N ALA A 836 -16.84 21.17 33.94
CA ALA A 836 -18.16 21.66 33.52
C ALA A 836 -19.00 20.56 32.88
N LEU A 837 -18.42 19.85 31.89
CA LEU A 837 -19.10 18.73 31.24
C LEU A 837 -19.31 17.55 32.21
N ALA A 838 -18.37 17.32 33.14
CA ALA A 838 -18.52 16.28 34.17
C ALA A 838 -19.72 16.50 35.04
N ILE A 839 -20.02 17.73 35.42
CA ILE A 839 -21.23 18.08 36.18
C ILE A 839 -22.47 17.81 35.31
N ALA A 840 -22.45 18.20 34.03
CA ALA A 840 -23.58 17.94 33.11
C ALA A 840 -23.86 16.43 32.99
N VAL A 841 -22.81 15.62 32.76
CA VAL A 841 -22.88 14.16 32.68
C VAL A 841 -23.40 13.56 34.02
N ALA A 842 -22.88 14.01 35.16
CA ALA A 842 -23.29 13.53 36.46
C ALA A 842 -24.79 13.82 36.75
N ARG A 843 -25.25 15.01 36.36
CA ARG A 843 -26.68 15.39 36.50
C ARG A 843 -27.57 14.53 35.58
N GLU A 844 -27.11 14.28 34.36
CA GLU A 844 -27.85 13.45 33.41
C GLU A 844 -27.89 11.97 33.85
N LEU A 845 -26.77 11.43 34.33
CA LEU A 845 -26.74 10.07 34.92
C LEU A 845 -27.73 9.94 36.10
N THR A 846 -27.78 10.94 36.98
CA THR A 846 -28.71 10.99 38.11
C THR A 846 -30.15 11.05 37.59
N ARG A 847 -30.46 11.87 36.58
CA ARG A 847 -31.79 11.98 35.96
C ARG A 847 -32.26 10.65 35.38
N ARG A 848 -31.32 9.84 34.85
CA ARG A 848 -31.61 8.49 34.32
C ARG A 848 -31.58 7.39 35.37
N SER A 849 -31.43 7.75 36.64
CA SER A 849 -31.36 6.78 37.77
C SER A 849 -30.19 5.78 37.61
N ALA A 850 -29.11 6.19 36.96
CA ALA A 850 -27.88 5.42 36.86
C ALA A 850 -27.15 5.40 38.22
N ASP A 851 -26.37 4.33 38.47
CA ASP A 851 -25.67 4.15 39.75
C ASP A 851 -24.38 4.99 39.81
N LEU A 852 -24.56 6.32 39.89
CA LEU A 852 -23.45 7.27 40.03
C LEU A 852 -22.95 7.32 41.47
N ARG A 853 -21.68 7.03 41.74
CA ARG A 853 -21.10 6.87 43.08
C ARG A 853 -20.26 8.04 43.55
N ALA A 854 -19.50 8.67 42.67
CA ALA A 854 -18.64 9.79 43.01
C ALA A 854 -18.33 10.68 41.80
N LEU A 855 -17.95 11.94 42.10
CA LEU A 855 -17.44 12.90 41.14
C LEU A 855 -16.06 13.38 41.60
N CYS A 856 -15.04 13.23 40.75
CA CYS A 856 -13.65 13.59 41.06
C CYS A 856 -13.19 14.76 40.15
N MET A 857 -12.80 15.89 40.74
CA MET A 857 -12.49 17.14 40.06
C MET A 857 -11.00 17.48 40.24
N GLY A 858 -10.19 17.30 39.20
CA GLY A 858 -8.75 17.53 39.19
C GLY A 858 -8.39 18.94 38.71
N GLY A 859 -7.56 19.69 39.44
CA GLY A 859 -7.10 21.01 39.08
C GLY A 859 -8.22 22.03 38.84
N ALA A 860 -9.36 21.89 39.53
CA ALA A 860 -10.52 22.75 39.32
C ALA A 860 -11.20 23.12 40.67
N LEU A 861 -11.65 24.37 40.77
CA LEU A 861 -12.50 24.84 41.83
C LEU A 861 -13.83 25.29 41.28
N MET A 862 -14.90 25.05 42.08
CA MET A 862 -16.27 25.47 41.72
C MET A 862 -16.34 26.98 41.53
N ARG A 863 -16.90 27.43 40.41
CA ARG A 863 -17.14 28.87 40.17
C ARG A 863 -18.39 29.33 40.92
N THR A 864 -18.25 30.40 41.70
CA THR A 864 -19.32 30.95 42.51
C THR A 864 -19.88 32.26 41.98
N ALA A 865 -19.30 32.80 40.94
CA ALA A 865 -19.73 34.04 40.27
C ALA A 865 -19.63 33.84 38.72
N SER A 866 -20.52 34.53 38.00
CA SER A 866 -20.53 34.51 36.55
C SER A 866 -19.21 35.12 35.99
N GLY A 867 -18.60 34.41 35.06
CA GLY A 867 -17.44 34.84 34.31
C GLY A 867 -17.83 35.44 32.95
N LYS A 868 -16.95 36.29 32.41
CA LYS A 868 -17.04 36.72 31.00
C LYS A 868 -16.31 35.71 30.13
N ARG A 869 -16.80 35.57 28.89
CA ARG A 869 -16.12 34.78 27.86
C ARG A 869 -14.66 35.22 27.73
N ASP A 870 -13.76 34.27 27.60
CA ASP A 870 -12.34 34.51 27.43
C ASP A 870 -12.08 35.34 26.14
N ALA A 871 -11.63 36.59 26.32
CA ALA A 871 -11.37 37.53 25.24
C ALA A 871 -9.85 37.75 25.00
N ARG A 872 -9.01 36.92 25.62
CA ARG A 872 -7.55 36.97 25.42
C ARG A 872 -7.17 36.71 23.97
N THR A 873 -6.11 37.37 23.52
CA THR A 873 -5.49 37.07 22.19
C THR A 873 -4.79 35.72 22.22
N ASP A 874 -4.42 35.22 21.06
CA ASP A 874 -3.71 33.93 20.95
C ASP A 874 -2.38 33.96 21.73
N ASP A 875 -1.61 35.05 21.64
CA ASP A 875 -0.35 35.19 22.39
C ASP A 875 -0.57 35.25 23.90
N GLU A 876 -1.63 35.89 24.36
CA GLU A 876 -2.00 35.93 25.79
C GLU A 876 -2.42 34.57 26.31
N ILE A 877 -3.13 33.77 25.49
CA ILE A 877 -3.48 32.39 25.83
C ILE A 877 -2.23 31.51 25.88
N LEU A 878 -1.35 31.61 24.90
CA LEU A 878 -0.09 30.82 24.87
C LEU A 878 0.81 31.20 26.06
N GLY A 879 0.92 32.48 26.37
CA GLY A 879 1.65 32.95 27.54
C GLY A 879 1.08 32.46 28.87
N PHE A 880 -0.25 32.45 29.01
CA PHE A 880 -0.95 31.88 30.15
C PHE A 880 -0.72 30.39 30.29
N LEU A 881 -0.88 29.64 29.20
CA LEU A 881 -0.69 28.18 29.18
C LEU A 881 0.75 27.79 29.51
N GLY A 882 1.74 28.53 28.96
CA GLY A 882 3.14 28.37 29.33
C GLY A 882 3.41 28.64 30.80
N GLY A 883 2.76 29.67 31.39
CA GLY A 883 2.85 30.00 32.78
C GLY A 883 2.31 28.94 33.75
N ILE A 884 1.37 28.13 33.34
CA ILE A 884 0.83 27.00 34.12
C ILE A 884 1.49 25.66 33.76
N GLY A 885 2.55 25.66 32.96
CA GLY A 885 3.33 24.49 32.61
C GLY A 885 2.73 23.64 31.51
N SER A 886 1.85 24.19 30.64
CA SER A 886 1.32 23.45 29.48
C SER A 886 2.42 23.16 28.45
N THR A 887 2.44 21.98 27.90
CA THR A 887 3.27 21.68 26.73
C THR A 887 2.59 22.26 25.49
N LEU A 888 3.20 23.32 24.94
CA LEU A 888 2.65 24.01 23.77
C LEU A 888 3.17 23.37 22.47
N PRO A 889 2.33 23.26 21.43
CA PRO A 889 2.78 22.78 20.13
C PRO A 889 3.89 23.64 19.54
N GLY A 890 4.86 23.00 18.88
CA GLY A 890 6.02 23.66 18.31
C GLY A 890 5.73 24.43 17.04
N ARG A 891 4.80 23.93 16.20
CA ARG A 891 4.49 24.48 14.88
C ARG A 891 3.31 25.46 14.90
N PRO A 892 3.29 26.47 14.01
CA PRO A 892 2.22 27.47 13.95
C PRO A 892 0.83 26.89 13.66
N ASP A 893 0.73 25.91 12.77
CA ASP A 893 -0.52 25.22 12.40
C ASP A 893 -1.08 24.39 13.57
N GLU A 894 -0.23 23.65 14.26
CA GLU A 894 -0.61 22.91 15.46
C GLU A 894 -1.06 23.86 16.59
N ARG A 895 -0.41 25.01 16.71
CA ARG A 895 -0.82 26.05 17.67
C ARG A 895 -2.18 26.63 17.35
N ALA A 896 -2.46 26.90 16.06
CA ALA A 896 -3.75 27.43 15.63
C ALA A 896 -4.88 26.45 15.93
N PHE A 897 -4.68 25.16 15.62
CA PHE A 897 -5.62 24.09 15.94
C PHE A 897 -5.82 23.94 17.48
N PHE A 898 -4.73 23.87 18.23
CA PHE A 898 -4.77 23.78 19.68
C PHE A 898 -5.51 24.98 20.32
N LEU A 899 -5.27 26.19 19.84
CA LEU A 899 -5.93 27.40 20.31
C LEU A 899 -7.43 27.39 19.98
N HIS A 900 -7.80 26.90 18.79
CA HIS A 900 -9.20 26.73 18.42
C HIS A 900 -9.93 25.77 19.39
N GLU A 901 -9.36 24.61 19.64
CA GLU A 901 -9.92 23.63 20.58
C GLU A 901 -9.94 24.17 22.02
N PHE A 902 -8.88 24.82 22.44
CA PHE A 902 -8.81 25.45 23.76
C PHE A 902 -9.91 26.50 23.96
N ARG A 903 -10.14 27.36 22.96
CA ARG A 903 -11.19 28.39 23.00
C ARG A 903 -12.58 27.75 23.04
N TYR A 904 -12.80 26.69 22.28
CA TYR A 904 -14.09 25.97 22.30
C TYR A 904 -14.37 25.38 23.69
N ASP A 905 -13.45 24.62 24.24
CA ASP A 905 -13.61 23.96 25.53
C ASP A 905 -13.70 24.96 26.69
N SER A 906 -12.98 26.07 26.61
CA SER A 906 -13.09 27.14 27.60
C SER A 906 -14.43 27.87 27.53
N TRP A 907 -14.94 28.10 26.30
CA TRP A 907 -16.27 28.69 26.13
C TRP A 907 -17.39 27.76 26.61
N LEU A 908 -17.29 26.47 26.31
CA LEU A 908 -18.19 25.44 26.85
C LEU A 908 -18.24 25.48 28.37
N ALA A 909 -17.07 25.53 29.01
CA ALA A 909 -17.00 25.58 30.48
C ALA A 909 -17.58 26.90 31.04
N ASP A 910 -17.27 28.05 30.43
CA ASP A 910 -17.77 29.38 30.86
C ASP A 910 -19.30 29.43 30.78
N VAL A 911 -19.89 29.00 29.69
CA VAL A 911 -21.36 28.98 29.49
C VAL A 911 -22.06 28.10 30.52
N TYR A 912 -21.52 26.89 30.70
CA TYR A 912 -22.17 25.97 31.66
C TYR A 912 -22.00 26.38 33.10
N TYR A 913 -20.86 26.91 33.52
CA TYR A 913 -20.69 27.46 34.86
C TYR A 913 -21.56 28.71 35.13
N ASN A 914 -21.71 29.59 34.12
CA ASN A 914 -22.65 30.72 34.23
C ASN A 914 -24.09 30.24 34.42
N HIS A 915 -24.51 29.19 33.69
CA HIS A 915 -25.81 28.57 33.88
C HIS A 915 -26.00 28.00 35.30
N LEU A 916 -24.97 27.32 35.85
CA LEU A 916 -25.02 26.81 37.23
C LEU A 916 -25.09 27.96 38.27
N VAL A 917 -24.40 29.05 38.07
CA VAL A 917 -24.46 30.24 38.94
C VAL A 917 -25.83 30.90 38.89
N ASP A 918 -26.45 30.94 37.71
CA ASP A 918 -27.83 31.44 37.54
C ASP A 918 -28.86 30.51 38.18
N GLU A 919 -28.72 29.21 38.10
CA GLU A 919 -29.59 28.25 38.83
C GLU A 919 -29.42 28.42 40.33
N ALA A 920 -28.19 28.55 40.84
CA ALA A 920 -27.91 28.78 42.25
C ALA A 920 -28.54 30.08 42.76
N SER A 921 -28.47 31.17 41.98
CA SER A 921 -29.04 32.49 42.33
C SER A 921 -30.56 32.44 42.41
N ARG A 922 -31.23 31.55 41.66
CA ARG A 922 -32.66 31.30 41.64
C ARG A 922 -33.13 30.24 42.66
N GLY A 923 -32.19 29.63 43.40
CA GLY A 923 -32.46 28.50 44.28
C GLY A 923 -32.87 27.20 43.59
N ALA A 924 -32.56 27.10 42.29
CA ALA A 924 -32.92 25.93 41.46
C ALA A 924 -31.80 24.86 41.40
N LEU A 925 -30.56 25.21 41.80
CA LEU A 925 -29.46 24.26 41.80
C LEU A 925 -29.61 23.27 42.98
N THR A 926 -29.84 22.01 42.69
CA THR A 926 -29.96 20.94 43.70
C THR A 926 -28.67 20.12 43.71
N PRO A 927 -27.98 19.97 44.86
CA PRO A 927 -26.82 19.11 44.99
C PRO A 927 -27.17 17.64 44.73
N LEU A 928 -26.25 16.94 44.07
CA LEU A 928 -26.31 15.51 43.82
C LEU A 928 -26.05 14.73 45.15
N ASP A 929 -26.70 13.60 45.33
CA ASP A 929 -26.53 12.78 46.55
C ASP A 929 -25.27 11.88 46.46
N ILE A 930 -24.16 12.47 46.07
CA ILE A 930 -22.84 11.82 45.91
C ILE A 930 -21.72 12.67 46.53
N PRO A 931 -20.61 12.07 46.96
CA PRO A 931 -19.41 12.80 47.35
C PRO A 931 -18.69 13.40 46.12
N VAL A 932 -18.11 14.61 46.29
CA VAL A 932 -17.17 15.22 45.35
C VAL A 932 -15.77 15.13 45.93
N TRP A 933 -14.83 14.63 45.14
CA TRP A 933 -13.42 14.65 45.47
C TRP A 933 -12.75 15.82 44.73
N CYS A 934 -12.20 16.78 45.48
CA CYS A 934 -11.43 17.90 44.91
C CYS A 934 -9.95 17.49 44.94
N LEU A 935 -9.37 17.33 43.78
CA LEU A 935 -7.99 16.84 43.56
C LEU A 935 -7.12 18.02 43.11
N VAL A 936 -6.15 18.44 43.91
CA VAL A 936 -5.38 19.65 43.65
C VAL A 936 -3.86 19.40 43.77
N GLY A 937 -3.09 19.95 42.84
CA GLY A 937 -1.66 20.10 43.02
C GLY A 937 -1.38 21.29 43.92
N THR A 938 -0.46 21.15 44.90
CA THR A 938 -0.17 22.22 45.86
C THR A 938 0.50 23.44 45.19
N ASP A 939 1.15 23.23 44.03
CA ASP A 939 1.85 24.25 43.27
C ASP A 939 1.04 24.78 42.08
N ASP A 940 -0.24 24.42 41.98
CA ASP A 940 -1.14 24.86 40.94
C ASP A 940 -1.61 26.31 41.14
N PRO A 941 -1.19 27.26 40.28
CA PRO A 941 -1.56 28.66 40.45
C PRO A 941 -3.05 28.95 40.19
N LEU A 942 -3.79 28.03 39.52
CA LEU A 942 -5.21 28.23 39.18
C LEU A 942 -6.16 27.85 40.31
N VAL A 943 -5.70 27.08 41.27
CA VAL A 943 -6.53 26.65 42.43
C VAL A 943 -6.13 27.31 43.72
N SER A 944 -5.63 28.55 43.65
CA SER A 944 -5.27 29.32 44.82
C SER A 944 -6.41 29.36 45.85
N GLN A 945 -6.07 29.29 47.15
CA GLN A 945 -7.01 29.20 48.28
C GLN A 945 -7.88 27.93 48.32
N TYR A 946 -7.38 26.84 47.67
CA TYR A 946 -8.10 25.60 47.63
C TYR A 946 -8.44 25.02 49.03
N GLU A 947 -7.64 25.30 50.05
CA GLU A 947 -7.86 24.85 51.42
C GLU A 947 -9.22 25.28 51.95
N THR A 948 -9.75 26.41 51.50
CA THR A 948 -11.07 26.92 51.87
C THR A 948 -12.09 26.75 50.76
N ARG A 949 -11.72 26.99 49.54
CA ARG A 949 -12.59 27.01 48.35
C ARG A 949 -13.03 25.66 47.89
N HIS A 950 -12.32 24.58 48.22
CA HIS A 950 -12.82 23.21 47.88
C HIS A 950 -14.25 22.96 48.40
N ARG A 951 -14.66 23.65 49.51
CA ARG A 951 -16.02 23.52 50.04
C ARG A 951 -17.12 24.08 49.14
N ASP A 952 -16.75 24.93 48.15
CA ASP A 952 -17.72 25.43 47.17
C ASP A 952 -18.35 24.31 46.35
N TRP A 953 -17.69 23.14 46.27
CA TRP A 953 -18.21 21.94 45.65
C TRP A 953 -19.44 21.31 46.38
N LEU A 954 -19.74 21.77 47.59
CA LEU A 954 -21.00 21.42 48.31
C LEU A 954 -22.25 21.90 47.57
N ARG A 955 -22.11 22.82 46.60
CA ARG A 955 -23.22 23.22 45.73
C ARG A 955 -23.56 22.12 44.70
N ILE A 956 -22.65 21.19 44.44
CA ILE A 956 -22.79 20.14 43.45
C ILE A 956 -23.01 18.77 44.10
N GLY A 957 -22.31 18.48 45.21
CA GLY A 957 -22.45 17.17 45.87
C GLY A 957 -22.73 17.29 47.37
N ARG A 958 -23.20 16.22 47.98
CA ARG A 958 -23.59 16.19 49.42
C ARG A 958 -22.42 16.35 50.40
N SER A 959 -21.21 15.96 49.95
CA SER A 959 -19.97 16.07 50.77
C SER A 959 -18.78 16.28 49.86
N VAL A 960 -17.75 16.91 50.42
CA VAL A 960 -16.50 17.20 49.68
C VAL A 960 -15.32 16.58 50.43
N LYS A 961 -14.42 15.94 49.69
CA LYS A 961 -13.12 15.48 50.16
C LYS A 961 -12.05 16.17 49.39
N LEU A 962 -11.03 16.65 50.08
CA LEU A 962 -9.82 17.25 49.47
C LEU A 962 -8.70 16.19 49.41
N ALA A 963 -8.07 16.08 48.27
CA ALA A 963 -6.86 15.28 48.07
C ALA A 963 -5.77 16.17 47.41
N GLU A 964 -4.62 16.25 48.08
CA GLU A 964 -3.51 17.12 47.70
C GLU A 964 -2.35 16.33 47.14
N PHE A 965 -1.77 16.86 46.08
CA PHE A 965 -0.58 16.30 45.42
C PHE A 965 0.57 17.27 45.63
N ALA A 966 1.44 16.96 46.61
CA ALA A 966 2.53 17.87 47.03
C ALA A 966 3.56 18.10 45.92
N GLY A 967 3.89 19.38 45.65
CA GLY A 967 4.85 19.77 44.64
C GLY A 967 4.40 19.58 43.18
N ILE A 968 3.11 19.33 42.98
CA ILE A 968 2.53 19.12 41.63
C ILE A 968 1.79 20.39 41.20
N GLY A 969 1.96 20.76 39.91
CA GLY A 969 1.29 21.87 39.25
C GLY A 969 -0.12 21.55 38.79
N HIS A 970 -0.54 22.22 37.70
CA HIS A 970 -1.92 22.12 37.20
C HIS A 970 -2.26 20.79 36.53
N TYR A 971 -1.29 20.08 35.92
CA TYR A 971 -1.54 18.90 35.05
C TYR A 971 -1.32 17.58 35.79
N LEU A 972 -2.29 17.19 36.66
CA LEU A 972 -2.22 15.94 37.45
C LEU A 972 -2.03 14.70 36.58
N LEU A 973 -2.70 14.63 35.42
CA LEU A 973 -2.63 13.51 34.47
C LEU A 973 -1.22 13.29 33.92
N ARG A 974 -0.48 14.38 33.72
CA ARG A 974 0.90 14.34 33.18
C ARG A 974 1.93 14.18 34.29
N ASP A 975 1.79 14.96 35.37
CA ASP A 975 2.84 15.14 36.36
C ASP A 975 2.83 14.06 37.45
N CYS A 976 1.67 13.43 37.68
CA CYS A 976 1.56 12.38 38.70
C CYS A 976 0.52 11.27 38.38
N PRO A 977 0.55 10.65 37.19
CA PRO A 977 -0.48 9.70 36.75
C PRO A 977 -0.67 8.51 37.70
N HIS A 978 0.39 7.95 38.26
CA HIS A 978 0.31 6.84 39.21
C HIS A 978 -0.28 7.23 40.58
N ALA A 979 0.04 8.43 41.06
CA ALA A 979 -0.54 8.92 42.31
C ALA A 979 -2.02 9.25 42.13
N LEU A 980 -2.38 9.83 40.99
CA LEU A 980 -3.76 10.10 40.60
C LEU A 980 -4.57 8.79 40.49
N ALA A 981 -4.05 7.78 39.82
CA ALA A 981 -4.67 6.47 39.72
C ALA A 981 -4.96 5.85 41.09
N ARG A 982 -4.00 5.88 42.01
CA ARG A 982 -4.22 5.42 43.41
C ARG A 982 -5.34 6.19 44.09
N THR A 983 -5.37 7.52 43.96
CA THR A 983 -6.40 8.37 44.62
C THR A 983 -7.80 8.08 44.05
N LEU A 984 -7.92 7.84 42.74
CA LEU A 984 -9.19 7.45 42.09
C LEU A 984 -9.64 6.05 42.54
N GLY A 985 -8.70 5.12 42.72
CA GLY A 985 -8.97 3.81 43.32
C GLY A 985 -9.47 3.93 44.77
N GLN A 986 -8.84 4.79 45.58
CA GLN A 986 -9.31 5.11 46.94
C GLN A 986 -10.71 5.78 46.97
N ALA A 987 -11.00 6.60 45.98
CA ALA A 987 -12.34 7.18 45.83
C ALA A 987 -13.39 6.10 45.58
N TRP A 988 -13.07 5.10 44.70
CA TRP A 988 -13.94 3.95 44.53
C TRP A 988 -14.11 3.12 45.82
N GLU A 989 -13.01 2.72 46.46
CA GLU A 989 -13.09 1.96 47.71
C GLU A 989 -13.94 2.65 48.79
N ALA A 990 -13.84 3.98 48.91
CA ALA A 990 -14.58 4.75 49.89
C ALA A 990 -16.11 4.76 49.66
N VAL A 991 -16.56 4.55 48.40
CA VAL A 991 -17.99 4.53 48.04
C VAL A 991 -18.54 3.12 47.85
N SER A 992 -17.70 2.14 47.54
CA SER A 992 -18.10 0.73 47.37
C SER A 992 -18.45 0.04 48.69
N ARG A 993 -17.74 0.39 49.80
CA ARG A 993 -17.99 -0.21 51.16
C ARG A 993 -19.33 0.20 51.76
N ARG A 994 -19.97 1.27 51.34
CA ARG A 994 -21.25 1.72 51.87
C ARG A 994 -22.47 0.93 51.40
N SER A 995 -22.35 0.12 50.36
CA SER A 995 -23.42 -0.74 49.84
C SER A 995 -23.58 -2.08 50.61
N VAL A 996 -22.66 -2.39 51.53
CA VAL A 996 -22.70 -3.65 52.35
C VAL A 996 -23.30 -3.41 53.74
N GLU A 997 -23.47 -2.15 54.17
CA GLU A 997 -24.04 -1.79 55.48
C GLU A 997 -25.44 -1.14 55.40
N ALA A 998 -26.02 -1.01 54.22
CA ALA A 998 -27.39 -0.61 53.99
C ALA A 998 -28.14 -1.77 53.30
#